data_70906fe18432cf5eafe3401088fc82bf
#
_entry.id   70906fe18432cf5eafe3401088fc82bf
#
_cell.length_a   1.000
_cell.length_b   1.000
_cell.length_c   1.000
_cell.angle_alpha   90.00
_cell.angle_beta   90.00
_cell.angle_gamma   90.00
#
_symmetry.space_group_name_H-M   'P 1'
#
loop_
_entity.id
_entity.type
_entity.pdbx_description
1 polymer ?
#
loop_
_entity_poly.entity_id
_entity_poly.type
_entity_poly.pdbx_seq_one_letter_code
_entity_poly.pdbx_strand_id
1 'polypeptide(L)'
;MRNSIITLLLLIAMATMANAGEWIRINQLGYLPHSTKVAVFMSNDQTTVDGFELVDAFTGKVIYHSRQVRVTAPLQHMKYTCRLSFSDFQRQGSYFIRIGKTTSPIFAINGAVYNGTADFVLNYMRQQQCGYNPFQHDSCHTRDAYVRYHPTKEGQRIDVRGGWHDAADLLQYTTTSANAIYQMMFAYQQNPMAFGDHFDANGDKGANGVPDIVDQIKWGLDWLDRMNPEKGELYNQIADDRDHIGTKMPKDDPANYGWGPNNGRPVYFVNGKPQQRGKFLNATMGAASTAGKFASDFALGSQILKPFYPDFAQKIQVKAADAYQVGIDMPGNAQTVSVVSPYIYEEDNWVDDMELGAIELYRLTGDKKYLTHAVEYGRREPVTPWMGADSARHYQWYPFMNMGHYQVAALAGDNSRLRSEFIRNLKAGIELVEQRARALDHPFYWGVPGIWCSNNLTTALLTQCILYRQLTGDHQFEEMEGSLRDWLFGCNPWGTSMIVELPKGGVYPHATHSNWVFEGVGFPTGGLVDGPVYATIFNSLKGVNLNEDMPHVTANAYVDFQPGDVVYHDNTHDYSTNEPTMDGTASLTFPLSTYEMEGRGETACDIDRNIYDEGGIVQGNPSVKNICLVFTADSLATGAETIISTLKVNNVKGAFFFTGHFFSTFPGIVKRIVDDGHYVSCHGFKHQVLCPWDNRDTSLVTHDEFIADLKQAYATMAPYGITPENSPYFIPPYEWYNACHASWARELGLQVINYTPGTQSNNDYTWVGLKYYRDNQWLWNSIMNWEKQHTLNGHFLMVHLGKDSRRPKGFYDELQKLIKTLKKRGYNFVTPEQMTGLHLAH
;
A
#
# COMPACT_ATOMS: atom_id res chain seq x y z
N MET A 1 2.28 12.90 -63.74
CA MET A 1 1.01 12.80 -63.03
C MET A 1 0.63 11.37 -62.62
N ARG A 2 0.78 10.34 -63.47
CA ARG A 2 0.39 8.96 -63.14
C ARG A 2 1.25 8.31 -62.05
N ASN A 3 2.55 8.62 -61.98
CA ASN A 3 3.46 8.07 -60.98
C ASN A 3 3.36 8.78 -59.61
N SER A 4 2.94 10.06 -59.62
CA SER A 4 2.73 10.81 -58.38
C SER A 4 1.45 10.41 -57.63
N ILE A 5 0.45 9.92 -58.38
CA ILE A 5 -0.82 9.43 -57.80
C ILE A 5 -0.62 8.04 -57.19
N ILE A 6 0.22 7.19 -57.78
CA ILE A 6 0.54 5.86 -57.21
C ILE A 6 1.40 5.99 -55.96
N THR A 7 2.33 6.94 -55.92
CA THR A 7 3.15 7.21 -54.72
C THR A 7 2.31 7.81 -53.59
N LEU A 8 1.32 8.66 -53.92
CA LEU A 8 0.40 9.24 -52.92
C LEU A 8 -0.59 8.18 -52.40
N LEU A 9 -1.07 7.27 -53.24
CA LEU A 9 -1.90 6.14 -52.85
C LEU A 9 -1.15 5.11 -51.99
N LEU A 10 0.14 4.87 -52.27
CA LEU A 10 1.00 4.04 -51.44
C LEU A 10 1.36 4.71 -50.10
N LEU A 11 1.54 6.03 -50.09
CA LEU A 11 1.73 6.80 -48.84
C LEU A 11 0.44 6.87 -48.00
N ILE A 12 -0.73 6.96 -48.64
CA ILE A 12 -2.03 6.92 -47.95
C ILE A 12 -2.34 5.49 -47.44
N ALA A 13 -1.92 4.45 -48.19
CA ALA A 13 -2.05 3.06 -47.73
C ALA A 13 -1.08 2.70 -46.58
N MET A 14 0.08 3.37 -46.50
CA MET A 14 0.97 3.23 -45.34
C MET A 14 0.53 4.06 -44.11
N ALA A 15 -0.31 5.08 -44.28
CA ALA A 15 -0.83 5.90 -43.18
C ALA A 15 -2.05 5.30 -42.46
N THR A 16 -2.54 4.14 -42.92
CA THR A 16 -3.73 3.49 -42.36
C THR A 16 -3.50 2.05 -41.86
N MET A 17 -2.25 1.62 -41.71
CA MET A 17 -1.98 0.52 -40.79
C MET A 17 -1.86 1.11 -39.38
N ALA A 18 -3.00 1.40 -38.77
CA ALA A 18 -3.05 1.44 -37.33
C ALA A 18 -2.53 0.08 -36.85
N ASN A 19 -1.38 0.05 -36.23
CA ASN A 19 -0.88 -1.17 -35.59
C ASN A 19 -1.99 -1.68 -34.69
N ALA A 20 -2.45 -2.90 -34.89
CA ALA A 20 -3.35 -3.56 -33.98
C ALA A 20 -2.69 -3.50 -32.58
N GLY A 21 -3.27 -2.75 -31.69
CA GLY A 21 -2.81 -2.68 -30.31
C GLY A 21 -3.44 -3.82 -29.53
N GLU A 22 -2.62 -4.58 -28.87
CA GLU A 22 -3.04 -5.68 -27.99
C GLU A 22 -2.36 -5.50 -26.63
N TRP A 23 -3.12 -5.71 -25.57
CA TRP A 23 -2.63 -5.53 -24.20
C TRP A 23 -3.13 -6.65 -23.31
N ILE A 24 -2.30 -7.03 -22.34
CA ILE A 24 -2.68 -7.96 -21.27
C ILE A 24 -2.53 -7.22 -19.93
N ARG A 25 -3.65 -7.06 -19.21
CA ARG A 25 -3.72 -6.41 -17.91
C ARG A 25 -3.61 -7.46 -16.81
N ILE A 26 -2.80 -7.17 -15.81
CA ILE A 26 -2.51 -8.07 -14.69
C ILE A 26 -2.49 -7.28 -13.38
N ASN A 27 -2.55 -7.97 -12.26
CA ASN A 27 -2.18 -7.40 -10.98
C ASN A 27 -0.66 -7.20 -10.93
N GLN A 28 -0.20 -5.97 -10.90
CA GLN A 28 1.22 -5.63 -10.94
C GLN A 28 1.96 -5.95 -9.63
N LEU A 29 1.24 -6.03 -8.51
CA LEU A 29 1.83 -6.44 -7.24
C LEU A 29 2.16 -7.95 -7.25
N GLY A 30 1.34 -8.73 -7.96
CA GLY A 30 1.45 -10.19 -8.06
C GLY A 30 0.27 -10.91 -7.42
N TYR A 31 0.40 -12.22 -7.30
CA TYR A 31 -0.68 -13.10 -6.84
C TYR A 31 -0.20 -14.04 -5.74
N LEU A 32 -1.06 -14.30 -4.76
CA LEU A 32 -0.84 -15.42 -3.85
C LEU A 32 -1.01 -16.76 -4.59
N PRO A 33 -0.25 -17.81 -4.24
CA PRO A 33 -0.30 -19.11 -4.94
C PRO A 33 -1.69 -19.69 -5.08
N HIS A 34 -2.49 -19.68 -4.01
CA HIS A 34 -3.82 -20.28 -3.99
C HIS A 34 -4.98 -19.30 -4.28
N SER A 35 -4.68 -18.00 -4.50
CA SER A 35 -5.72 -17.02 -4.82
C SER A 35 -6.28 -17.19 -6.22
N THR A 36 -7.47 -16.61 -6.46
CA THR A 36 -7.98 -16.39 -7.82
C THR A 36 -7.01 -15.51 -8.60
N LYS A 37 -6.64 -15.95 -9.81
CA LYS A 37 -5.69 -15.29 -10.71
C LYS A 37 -6.30 -15.16 -12.09
N VAL A 38 -6.64 -13.92 -12.46
CA VAL A 38 -7.27 -13.61 -13.75
C VAL A 38 -6.59 -12.39 -14.36
N ALA A 39 -6.09 -12.54 -15.57
CA ALA A 39 -5.66 -11.43 -16.41
C ALA A 39 -6.74 -11.07 -17.43
N VAL A 40 -6.65 -9.88 -18.02
CA VAL A 40 -7.55 -9.43 -19.07
C VAL A 40 -6.76 -9.09 -20.32
N PHE A 41 -7.09 -9.76 -21.43
CA PHE A 41 -6.59 -9.40 -22.76
C PHE A 41 -7.56 -8.43 -23.44
N MET A 42 -7.02 -7.42 -24.09
CA MET A 42 -7.77 -6.41 -24.85
C MET A 42 -7.11 -6.18 -26.19
N SER A 43 -7.92 -6.00 -27.24
CA SER A 43 -7.45 -5.63 -28.57
C SER A 43 -8.36 -4.58 -29.19
N ASN A 44 -7.78 -3.56 -29.85
CA ASN A 44 -8.54 -2.59 -30.62
C ASN A 44 -9.00 -3.12 -31.99
N ASP A 45 -8.59 -4.33 -32.37
CA ASP A 45 -9.04 -5.07 -33.52
C ASP A 45 -9.84 -6.32 -33.15
N GLN A 46 -10.63 -6.81 -34.14
CA GLN A 46 -11.28 -8.11 -33.98
C GLN A 46 -10.22 -9.21 -34.05
N THR A 47 -10.16 -10.02 -33.03
CA THR A 47 -9.23 -11.16 -32.93
C THR A 47 -9.92 -12.34 -32.25
N THR A 48 -9.21 -13.44 -32.08
CA THR A 48 -9.66 -14.60 -31.29
C THR A 48 -8.50 -15.11 -30.47
N VAL A 49 -8.76 -15.45 -29.23
CA VAL A 49 -7.80 -16.05 -28.31
C VAL A 49 -8.31 -17.40 -27.88
N ASP A 50 -7.65 -18.47 -28.36
CA ASP A 50 -8.01 -19.86 -28.03
C ASP A 50 -7.29 -20.39 -26.78
N GLY A 51 -6.28 -19.66 -26.31
CA GLY A 51 -5.48 -20.01 -25.14
C GLY A 51 -4.31 -19.05 -24.97
N PHE A 52 -3.59 -19.24 -23.88
CA PHE A 52 -2.43 -18.45 -23.53
C PHE A 52 -1.37 -19.30 -22.83
N GLU A 53 -0.19 -18.74 -22.71
CA GLU A 53 0.97 -19.39 -22.09
C GLU A 53 1.44 -18.57 -20.88
N LEU A 54 1.82 -19.25 -19.79
CA LEU A 54 2.68 -18.67 -18.78
C LEU A 54 4.13 -19.01 -19.13
N VAL A 55 4.94 -17.99 -19.18
CA VAL A 55 6.35 -18.07 -19.52
C VAL A 55 7.16 -17.68 -18.28
N ASP A 56 8.11 -18.51 -17.91
CA ASP A 56 9.06 -18.19 -16.85
C ASP A 56 9.91 -16.98 -17.26
N ALA A 57 9.93 -15.97 -16.39
CA ALA A 57 10.51 -14.67 -16.71
C ALA A 57 12.05 -14.72 -16.85
N PHE A 58 12.72 -15.64 -16.17
CA PHE A 58 14.16 -15.83 -16.27
C PHE A 58 14.57 -16.65 -17.50
N THR A 59 13.97 -17.81 -17.67
CA THR A 59 14.41 -18.75 -18.67
C THR A 59 13.78 -18.54 -20.04
N GLY A 60 12.68 -17.80 -20.12
CA GLY A 60 11.87 -17.64 -21.31
C GLY A 60 11.16 -18.93 -21.73
N LYS A 61 11.14 -19.96 -20.88
CA LYS A 61 10.47 -21.23 -21.18
C LYS A 61 8.99 -21.16 -20.86
N VAL A 62 8.17 -21.74 -21.74
CA VAL A 62 6.75 -21.95 -21.44
C VAL A 62 6.65 -23.05 -20.38
N ILE A 63 5.97 -22.74 -19.29
CA ILE A 63 5.82 -23.64 -18.14
C ILE A 63 4.37 -24.06 -17.90
N TYR A 64 3.41 -23.34 -18.50
CA TYR A 64 2.00 -23.65 -18.38
C TYR A 64 1.25 -23.19 -19.64
N HIS A 65 0.29 -23.97 -20.10
CA HIS A 65 -0.64 -23.62 -21.18
C HIS A 65 -2.06 -23.71 -20.64
N SER A 66 -2.86 -22.66 -20.91
CA SER A 66 -4.27 -22.65 -20.53
C SER A 66 -5.17 -22.36 -21.72
N ARG A 67 -6.36 -22.98 -21.70
CA ARG A 67 -7.49 -22.67 -22.57
C ARG A 67 -8.66 -22.08 -21.78
N GLN A 68 -8.43 -21.68 -20.53
CA GLN A 68 -9.43 -21.02 -19.71
C GLN A 68 -9.57 -19.55 -20.13
N VAL A 69 -10.20 -19.37 -21.28
CA VAL A 69 -10.46 -18.06 -21.90
C VAL A 69 -11.95 -17.83 -21.91
N ARG A 70 -12.42 -16.72 -21.35
CA ARG A 70 -13.81 -16.28 -21.41
C ARG A 70 -13.88 -14.96 -22.16
N VAL A 71 -14.44 -14.95 -23.36
CA VAL A 71 -14.73 -13.74 -24.12
C VAL A 71 -15.77 -12.91 -23.38
N THR A 72 -15.60 -11.61 -23.37
CA THR A 72 -16.43 -10.64 -22.66
C THR A 72 -16.88 -9.51 -23.58
N ALA A 73 -17.77 -8.64 -23.09
CA ALA A 73 -18.24 -7.49 -23.85
C ALA A 73 -17.07 -6.57 -24.22
N PRO A 74 -17.07 -6.01 -25.45
CA PRO A 74 -16.05 -5.05 -25.86
C PRO A 74 -16.17 -3.75 -25.04
N LEU A 75 -15.06 -3.01 -24.96
CA LEU A 75 -15.03 -1.65 -24.43
C LEU A 75 -15.02 -0.65 -25.59
N GLN A 76 -15.21 0.65 -25.32
CA GLN A 76 -15.38 1.67 -26.37
C GLN A 76 -14.32 1.59 -27.50
N HIS A 77 -13.03 1.49 -27.13
CA HIS A 77 -11.93 1.44 -28.09
C HIS A 77 -11.35 0.05 -28.30
N MET A 78 -11.82 -0.95 -27.54
CA MET A 78 -11.36 -2.33 -27.57
C MET A 78 -12.44 -3.22 -28.14
N LYS A 79 -12.26 -3.66 -29.40
CA LYS A 79 -13.23 -4.48 -30.14
C LYS A 79 -13.29 -5.91 -29.65
N TYR A 80 -12.25 -6.39 -29.00
CA TYR A 80 -12.19 -7.73 -28.42
C TYR A 80 -11.60 -7.67 -27.02
N THR A 81 -12.24 -8.32 -26.09
CA THR A 81 -11.77 -8.50 -24.70
C THR A 81 -12.04 -9.92 -24.23
N CYS A 82 -11.14 -10.46 -23.43
CA CYS A 82 -11.38 -11.74 -22.76
C CYS A 82 -10.63 -11.83 -21.42
N ARG A 83 -11.18 -12.65 -20.53
CA ARG A 83 -10.59 -13.01 -19.26
C ARG A 83 -9.76 -14.28 -19.42
N LEU A 84 -8.58 -14.29 -18.81
CA LEU A 84 -7.58 -15.35 -18.88
C LEU A 84 -7.38 -15.90 -17.46
N SER A 85 -8.00 -17.03 -17.14
CA SER A 85 -7.86 -17.63 -15.81
C SER A 85 -6.67 -18.59 -15.76
N PHE A 86 -5.82 -18.39 -14.75
CA PHE A 86 -4.69 -19.27 -14.43
C PHE A 86 -4.65 -19.62 -12.93
N SER A 87 -5.82 -19.59 -12.28
CA SER A 87 -5.96 -19.89 -10.85
C SER A 87 -5.48 -21.29 -10.46
N ASP A 88 -5.55 -22.25 -11.40
CA ASP A 88 -5.05 -23.61 -11.20
C ASP A 88 -3.51 -23.69 -11.13
N PHE A 89 -2.83 -22.66 -11.61
CA PHE A 89 -1.37 -22.62 -11.55
C PHE A 89 -0.91 -21.97 -10.24
N GLN A 90 -0.25 -22.76 -9.39
CA GLN A 90 0.10 -22.36 -8.01
C GLN A 90 1.60 -22.29 -7.77
N ARG A 91 2.41 -22.70 -8.75
CA ARG A 91 3.87 -22.70 -8.61
C ARG A 91 4.37 -21.27 -8.42
N GLN A 92 5.11 -21.07 -7.34
CA GLN A 92 5.75 -19.79 -7.06
C GLN A 92 6.87 -19.51 -8.06
N GLY A 93 7.08 -18.23 -8.37
CA GLY A 93 8.07 -17.75 -9.34
C GLY A 93 7.62 -16.45 -10.00
N SER A 94 8.38 -16.04 -11.00
CA SER A 94 8.13 -14.83 -11.79
C SER A 94 7.79 -15.19 -13.23
N TYR A 95 6.70 -14.64 -13.72
CA TYR A 95 6.07 -15.05 -14.95
C TYR A 95 5.58 -13.87 -15.76
N PHE A 96 5.35 -14.09 -17.05
CA PHE A 96 4.52 -13.25 -17.88
C PHE A 96 3.58 -14.11 -18.72
N ILE A 97 2.43 -13.55 -19.06
CA ILE A 97 1.46 -14.17 -19.97
C ILE A 97 1.87 -13.84 -21.40
N ARG A 98 1.77 -14.84 -22.29
CA ARG A 98 2.02 -14.66 -23.75
C ARG A 98 0.84 -15.18 -24.56
N ILE A 99 0.40 -14.35 -25.51
CA ILE A 99 -0.58 -14.70 -26.56
C ILE A 99 0.02 -14.29 -27.89
N GLY A 100 0.45 -15.25 -28.69
CA GLY A 100 1.14 -14.98 -29.94
C GLY A 100 2.43 -14.16 -29.73
N LYS A 101 2.42 -12.88 -30.11
CA LYS A 101 3.54 -11.94 -29.90
C LYS A 101 3.31 -10.98 -28.73
N THR A 102 2.09 -10.93 -28.23
CA THR A 102 1.70 -10.02 -27.14
C THR A 102 2.06 -10.64 -25.79
N THR A 103 2.69 -9.86 -24.95
CA THR A 103 3.08 -10.27 -23.58
C THR A 103 2.50 -9.31 -22.55
N SER A 104 2.22 -9.85 -21.38
CA SER A 104 1.94 -9.01 -20.19
C SER A 104 3.23 -8.41 -19.62
N PRO A 105 3.14 -7.41 -18.73
CA PRO A 105 4.20 -7.16 -17.76
C PRO A 105 4.56 -8.43 -16.98
N ILE A 106 5.77 -8.46 -16.40
CA ILE A 106 6.19 -9.54 -15.49
C ILE A 106 5.42 -9.38 -14.17
N PHE A 107 5.03 -10.51 -13.57
CA PHE A 107 4.41 -10.56 -12.26
C PHE A 107 4.91 -11.75 -11.45
N ALA A 108 4.84 -11.64 -10.14
CA ALA A 108 5.19 -12.72 -9.23
C ALA A 108 3.94 -13.54 -8.82
N ILE A 109 4.12 -14.83 -8.63
CA ILE A 109 3.23 -15.67 -7.83
C ILE A 109 4.05 -16.09 -6.60
N ASN A 110 3.71 -15.55 -5.43
CA ASN A 110 4.48 -15.79 -4.21
C ASN A 110 3.66 -15.41 -2.97
N GLY A 111 3.87 -16.09 -1.84
CA GLY A 111 3.22 -15.76 -0.57
C GLY A 111 3.60 -14.40 0.02
N ALA A 112 4.73 -13.83 -0.41
CA ALA A 112 5.23 -12.56 0.12
C ALA A 112 4.84 -11.32 -0.71
N VAL A 113 4.02 -11.44 -1.75
CA VAL A 113 3.71 -10.31 -2.65
C VAL A 113 3.00 -9.15 -1.96
N TYR A 114 2.31 -9.39 -0.85
CA TYR A 114 1.61 -8.37 -0.06
C TYR A 114 2.38 -7.91 1.19
N ASN A 115 3.58 -8.45 1.45
CA ASN A 115 4.35 -8.10 2.65
C ASN A 115 4.65 -6.60 2.72
N GLY A 116 4.31 -5.98 3.87
CA GLY A 116 4.53 -4.57 4.15
C GLY A 116 3.62 -3.59 3.40
N THR A 117 2.66 -4.07 2.60
CA THR A 117 1.78 -3.19 1.82
C THR A 117 0.79 -2.43 2.69
N ALA A 118 0.31 -3.03 3.78
CA ALA A 118 -0.56 -2.37 4.75
C ALA A 118 0.15 -1.26 5.54
N ASP A 119 1.42 -1.45 5.89
CA ASP A 119 2.27 -0.39 6.48
C ASP A 119 2.59 0.70 5.46
N PHE A 120 2.80 0.32 4.19
CA PHE A 120 3.16 1.28 3.14
C PHE A 120 2.08 2.35 2.94
N VAL A 121 0.80 1.99 2.96
CA VAL A 121 -0.28 2.99 2.77
C VAL A 121 -0.40 3.97 3.94
N LEU A 122 0.15 3.65 5.12
CA LEU A 122 0.22 4.59 6.24
C LEU A 122 1.13 5.80 5.97
N ASN A 123 1.99 5.76 4.92
CA ASN A 123 2.74 6.93 4.50
C ASN A 123 1.83 8.08 4.11
N TYR A 124 0.73 7.79 3.40
CA TYR A 124 -0.23 8.83 3.04
C TYR A 124 -0.93 9.41 4.27
N MET A 125 -1.29 8.56 5.25
CA MET A 125 -1.86 9.05 6.52
C MET A 125 -0.91 10.02 7.21
N ARG A 126 0.39 9.69 7.29
CA ARG A 126 1.40 10.59 7.86
C ARG A 126 1.57 11.88 7.06
N GLN A 127 1.47 11.83 5.73
CA GLN A 127 1.52 13.02 4.87
C GLN A 127 0.32 13.95 5.08
N GLN A 128 -0.83 13.42 5.47
CA GLN A 128 -2.04 14.19 5.73
C GLN A 128 -2.15 14.71 7.16
N GLN A 129 -1.20 14.40 8.05
CA GLN A 129 -1.24 14.89 9.42
C GLN A 129 -1.35 16.42 9.50
N CYS A 130 -2.35 16.89 10.25
CA CYS A 130 -2.56 18.29 10.61
C CYS A 130 -2.00 18.56 12.01
N GLY A 131 -1.48 19.76 12.24
CA GLY A 131 -0.73 20.08 13.44
C GLY A 131 0.75 19.94 13.17
N TYR A 132 1.39 18.82 13.49
CA TYR A 132 2.74 18.50 13.04
C TYR A 132 2.69 17.58 11.82
N ASN A 133 3.51 17.88 10.82
CA ASN A 133 3.65 17.06 9.62
C ASN A 133 5.09 16.53 9.49
N PRO A 134 5.31 15.21 9.57
CA PRO A 134 6.66 14.61 9.58
C PRO A 134 7.39 14.72 8.23
N PHE A 135 6.68 14.88 7.11
CA PHE A 135 7.30 15.06 5.81
C PHE A 135 7.78 16.50 5.57
N GLN A 136 7.11 17.46 6.19
CA GLN A 136 7.50 18.88 6.13
C GLN A 136 8.44 19.27 7.28
N HIS A 137 8.54 18.46 8.34
CA HIS A 137 9.16 18.78 9.62
C HIS A 137 8.72 20.17 10.15
N ASP A 138 7.44 20.47 9.98
CA ASP A 138 6.84 21.74 10.33
C ASP A 138 5.40 21.56 10.81
N SER A 139 4.80 22.60 11.37
CA SER A 139 3.46 22.58 11.90
C SER A 139 2.53 23.48 11.11
N CYS A 140 1.27 23.04 10.94
CA CYS A 140 0.20 23.82 10.32
C CYS A 140 -0.99 23.96 11.29
N HIS A 141 -1.86 24.93 11.03
CA HIS A 141 -3.17 25.10 11.71
C HIS A 141 -3.13 25.07 13.24
N THR A 142 -2.03 25.54 13.82
CA THR A 142 -1.78 25.49 15.27
C THR A 142 -2.70 26.37 16.11
N ARG A 143 -3.62 27.12 15.46
CA ARG A 143 -4.58 28.03 16.11
C ARG A 143 -6.03 27.61 15.97
N ASP A 144 -6.30 26.37 15.53
CA ASP A 144 -7.67 25.85 15.39
C ASP A 144 -8.34 25.60 16.72
N ALA A 145 -9.63 25.97 16.89
CA ALA A 145 -10.46 26.64 15.91
C ALA A 145 -11.50 27.54 16.60
N TYR A 146 -12.29 28.29 15.82
CA TYR A 146 -13.41 29.11 16.32
C TYR A 146 -14.75 28.42 16.12
N VAL A 147 -15.52 28.29 17.18
CA VAL A 147 -16.80 27.57 17.21
C VAL A 147 -17.87 28.28 16.39
N ARG A 148 -18.60 27.50 15.60
CA ARG A 148 -19.77 27.95 14.82
C ARG A 148 -20.99 27.09 15.18
N TYR A 149 -22.15 27.75 15.14
CA TYR A 149 -23.49 27.18 15.40
C TYR A 149 -23.71 26.63 16.83
N HIS A 150 -22.85 26.88 17.77
CA HIS A 150 -23.04 26.48 19.16
C HIS A 150 -23.92 27.52 19.87
N PRO A 151 -24.92 27.09 20.66
CA PRO A 151 -25.90 28.01 21.24
C PRO A 151 -25.32 29.02 22.22
N THR A 152 -24.18 28.69 22.87
CA THR A 152 -23.59 29.56 23.93
C THR A 152 -22.10 29.81 23.73
N LYS A 153 -21.43 29.12 22.78
CA LYS A 153 -19.98 29.24 22.52
C LYS A 153 -19.66 29.79 21.15
N GLU A 154 -20.65 30.38 20.44
CA GLU A 154 -20.45 30.96 19.10
C GLU A 154 -19.27 31.92 19.09
N GLY A 155 -18.31 31.72 18.16
CA GLY A 155 -17.10 32.54 18.04
C GLY A 155 -16.04 32.36 19.11
N GLN A 156 -16.25 31.52 20.11
CA GLN A 156 -15.22 31.17 21.08
C GLN A 156 -14.17 30.25 20.44
N ARG A 157 -12.93 30.38 20.89
CA ARG A 157 -11.85 29.50 20.46
C ARG A 157 -11.76 28.28 21.35
N ILE A 158 -11.66 27.09 20.73
CA ILE A 158 -11.36 25.83 21.40
C ILE A 158 -10.14 25.17 20.75
N ASP A 159 -9.47 24.25 21.45
CA ASP A 159 -8.33 23.51 20.92
C ASP A 159 -8.82 22.23 20.23
N VAL A 160 -8.80 22.23 18.91
CA VAL A 160 -9.13 21.07 18.06
C VAL A 160 -8.03 20.75 17.07
N ARG A 161 -6.78 21.05 17.41
CA ARG A 161 -5.60 20.78 16.59
C ARG A 161 -5.36 19.28 16.43
N GLY A 162 -4.75 18.86 15.33
CA GLY A 162 -4.44 17.45 15.04
C GLY A 162 -5.34 16.86 13.98
N GLY A 163 -5.43 15.54 13.88
CA GLY A 163 -6.15 14.82 12.85
C GLY A 163 -5.46 14.88 11.48
N TRP A 164 -6.21 14.69 10.41
CA TRP A 164 -5.70 14.67 9.05
C TRP A 164 -6.48 15.63 8.15
N HIS A 165 -5.81 16.22 7.18
CA HIS A 165 -6.46 16.85 6.04
C HIS A 165 -7.14 15.76 5.20
N ASP A 166 -8.25 16.10 4.56
CA ASP A 166 -9.10 15.12 3.88
C ASP A 166 -8.45 14.59 2.58
N ALA A 167 -7.98 15.47 1.72
CA ALA A 167 -7.36 15.17 0.45
C ALA A 167 -6.34 16.24 0.02
N ALA A 168 -6.50 16.86 -1.17
CA ALA A 168 -5.72 18.01 -1.59
C ALA A 168 -6.22 19.32 -0.94
N ASP A 169 -7.47 19.37 -0.55
CA ASP A 169 -7.97 20.39 0.34
C ASP A 169 -7.46 20.20 1.78
N LEU A 170 -7.52 21.22 2.59
CA LEU A 170 -7.04 21.19 3.95
C LEU A 170 -8.18 21.10 4.99
N LEU A 171 -9.40 20.79 4.53
CA LEU A 171 -10.54 20.56 5.40
C LEU A 171 -10.33 19.30 6.22
N GLN A 172 -11.05 19.22 7.33
CA GLN A 172 -11.07 18.04 8.19
C GLN A 172 -12.52 17.72 8.54
N TYR A 173 -12.91 16.48 8.27
CA TYR A 173 -14.26 16.01 8.53
C TYR A 173 -14.27 14.86 9.51
N THR A 174 -15.17 14.92 10.50
CA THR A 174 -15.40 13.78 11.38
C THR A 174 -15.90 12.58 10.60
N THR A 175 -16.70 12.79 9.59
CA THR A 175 -17.27 11.74 8.74
C THR A 175 -16.18 10.82 8.15
N THR A 176 -15.20 11.38 7.48
CA THR A 176 -14.12 10.63 6.83
C THR A 176 -13.04 10.18 7.82
N SER A 177 -12.67 11.07 8.76
CA SER A 177 -11.63 10.73 9.77
C SER A 177 -12.05 9.61 10.70
N ALA A 178 -13.32 9.58 11.14
CA ALA A 178 -13.81 8.50 11.98
C ALA A 178 -13.82 7.15 11.24
N ASN A 179 -14.28 7.12 9.99
CA ASN A 179 -14.18 5.90 9.19
C ASN A 179 -12.71 5.43 9.05
N ALA A 180 -11.79 6.36 8.78
CA ALA A 180 -10.37 6.03 8.69
C ALA A 180 -9.82 5.41 9.99
N ILE A 181 -10.16 6.02 11.13
CA ILE A 181 -9.79 5.50 12.46
C ILE A 181 -10.36 4.11 12.66
N TYR A 182 -11.66 3.92 12.37
CA TYR A 182 -12.32 2.63 12.55
C TYR A 182 -11.70 1.54 11.67
N GLN A 183 -11.44 1.81 10.40
CA GLN A 183 -10.83 0.85 9.46
C GLN A 183 -9.42 0.45 9.90
N MET A 184 -8.59 1.40 10.34
CA MET A 184 -7.26 1.10 10.87
C MET A 184 -7.33 0.29 12.18
N MET A 185 -8.25 0.63 13.09
CA MET A 185 -8.47 -0.14 14.32
C MET A 185 -8.92 -1.57 14.01
N PHE A 186 -9.82 -1.73 13.07
CA PHE A 186 -10.31 -3.02 12.64
C PHE A 186 -9.18 -3.85 11.99
N ALA A 187 -8.39 -3.26 11.12
CA ALA A 187 -7.23 -3.91 10.51
C ALA A 187 -6.23 -4.41 11.57
N TYR A 188 -5.88 -3.56 12.52
CA TYR A 188 -4.99 -3.93 13.62
C TYR A 188 -5.60 -5.03 14.51
N GLN A 189 -6.89 -4.95 14.83
CA GLN A 189 -7.59 -5.96 15.62
C GLN A 189 -7.55 -7.34 14.96
N GLN A 190 -7.73 -7.40 13.63
CA GLN A 190 -7.76 -8.66 12.88
C GLN A 190 -6.36 -9.19 12.58
N ASN A 191 -5.43 -8.32 12.20
CA ASN A 191 -4.12 -8.68 11.66
C ASN A 191 -2.97 -7.90 12.33
N PRO A 192 -2.80 -7.95 13.66
CA PRO A 192 -1.81 -7.12 14.36
C PRO A 192 -0.37 -7.39 13.91
N MET A 193 -0.09 -8.59 13.40
CA MET A 193 1.24 -9.00 12.98
C MET A 193 1.64 -8.49 11.58
N ALA A 194 0.74 -7.86 10.84
CA ALA A 194 1.04 -7.25 9.55
C ALA A 194 1.66 -5.85 9.70
N PHE A 195 1.69 -5.29 10.90
CA PHE A 195 2.11 -3.91 11.14
C PHE A 195 3.41 -3.85 11.96
N GLY A 196 4.37 -3.09 11.44
CA GLY A 196 5.67 -2.85 12.05
C GLY A 196 5.72 -1.65 12.99
N ASP A 197 6.93 -1.34 13.46
CA ASP A 197 7.26 -0.20 14.31
C ASP A 197 8.52 0.45 13.72
N HIS A 198 8.32 1.41 12.81
CA HIS A 198 9.36 2.07 12.02
C HIS A 198 9.37 3.59 12.21
N PHE A 199 8.31 4.13 12.79
CA PHE A 199 8.11 5.56 13.01
C PHE A 199 7.75 5.83 14.47
N ASP A 200 7.97 7.04 14.92
CA ASP A 200 7.53 7.46 16.24
C ASP A 200 6.09 7.98 16.24
N ALA A 201 5.58 8.36 17.40
CA ALA A 201 4.22 8.85 17.59
C ALA A 201 3.89 10.14 16.79
N ASN A 202 4.89 10.87 16.30
CA ASN A 202 4.70 12.04 15.45
C ASN A 202 4.77 11.68 13.95
N GLY A 203 5.20 10.46 13.62
CA GLY A 203 5.41 9.98 12.27
C GLY A 203 6.81 10.22 11.72
N ASP A 204 7.76 10.67 12.56
CA ASP A 204 9.17 10.74 12.19
C ASP A 204 9.82 9.35 12.25
N LYS A 205 10.84 9.12 11.42
CA LYS A 205 11.54 7.81 11.37
C LYS A 205 12.16 7.44 12.71
N GLY A 206 11.85 6.26 13.20
CA GLY A 206 12.40 5.69 14.43
C GLY A 206 11.36 4.92 15.23
N ALA A 207 11.67 3.68 15.59
CA ALA A 207 10.81 2.83 16.40
C ALA A 207 10.59 3.40 17.81
N ASN A 208 9.37 3.32 18.31
CA ASN A 208 9.01 3.82 19.65
C ASN A 208 8.43 2.73 20.58
N GLY A 209 8.32 1.49 20.11
CA GLY A 209 7.73 0.36 20.83
C GLY A 209 6.22 0.24 20.65
N VAL A 210 5.63 1.04 19.74
CA VAL A 210 4.22 1.03 19.38
C VAL A 210 4.12 0.75 17.88
N PRO A 211 3.25 -0.16 17.40
CA PRO A 211 3.07 -0.36 15.97
C PRO A 211 2.63 0.92 15.24
N ASP A 212 3.17 1.17 14.06
CA ASP A 212 2.94 2.39 13.28
C ASP A 212 1.44 2.71 13.05
N ILE A 213 0.64 1.67 12.80
CA ILE A 213 -0.81 1.85 12.68
C ILE A 213 -1.47 2.30 13.97
N VAL A 214 -0.96 1.84 15.13
CA VAL A 214 -1.49 2.24 16.45
C VAL A 214 -1.17 3.69 16.75
N ASP A 215 -0.01 4.19 16.32
CA ASP A 215 0.32 5.61 16.42
C ASP A 215 -0.61 6.47 15.55
N GLN A 216 -0.93 6.03 14.33
CA GLN A 216 -1.90 6.72 13.48
C GLN A 216 -3.32 6.68 14.08
N ILE A 217 -3.75 5.53 14.61
CA ILE A 217 -5.02 5.41 15.36
C ILE A 217 -5.05 6.40 16.53
N LYS A 218 -3.96 6.45 17.30
CA LYS A 218 -3.84 7.39 18.43
C LYS A 218 -3.92 8.85 17.98
N TRP A 219 -3.26 9.19 16.85
CA TRP A 219 -3.31 10.52 16.26
C TRP A 219 -4.74 10.97 15.92
N GLY A 220 -5.49 10.09 15.27
CA GLY A 220 -6.89 10.34 14.94
C GLY A 220 -7.80 10.43 16.17
N LEU A 221 -7.65 9.50 17.13
CA LEU A 221 -8.45 9.50 18.33
C LEU A 221 -8.15 10.69 19.26
N ASP A 222 -6.92 11.20 19.29
CA ASP A 222 -6.58 12.45 19.98
C ASP A 222 -7.35 13.64 19.41
N TRP A 223 -7.49 13.68 18.10
CA TRP A 223 -8.26 14.71 17.44
C TRP A 223 -9.77 14.55 17.69
N LEU A 224 -10.33 13.34 17.58
CA LEU A 224 -11.73 13.09 17.92
C LEU A 224 -12.04 13.44 19.39
N ASP A 225 -11.13 13.15 20.31
CA ASP A 225 -11.28 13.53 21.71
C ASP A 225 -11.42 15.06 21.90
N ARG A 226 -10.67 15.84 21.10
CA ARG A 226 -10.78 17.32 21.07
C ARG A 226 -12.04 17.80 20.35
N MET A 227 -12.51 17.07 19.34
CA MET A 227 -13.79 17.34 18.66
C MET A 227 -15.01 16.96 19.52
N ASN A 228 -14.78 16.36 20.70
CA ASN A 228 -15.78 16.10 21.74
C ASN A 228 -15.27 16.63 23.09
N PRO A 229 -15.11 17.94 23.28
CA PRO A 229 -14.48 18.53 24.46
C PRO A 229 -15.27 18.33 25.75
N GLU A 230 -16.59 18.38 25.67
CA GLU A 230 -17.49 18.23 26.80
C GLU A 230 -18.63 17.24 26.49
N LYS A 231 -19.26 16.72 27.49
CA LYS A 231 -20.39 15.81 27.36
C LYS A 231 -21.51 16.45 26.53
N GLY A 232 -21.90 15.76 25.48
CA GLY A 232 -22.95 16.21 24.55
C GLY A 232 -22.49 17.24 23.49
N GLU A 233 -21.22 17.64 23.52
CA GLU A 233 -20.66 18.52 22.48
C GLU A 233 -19.93 17.70 21.42
N LEU A 234 -20.48 17.65 20.22
CA LEU A 234 -19.86 17.03 19.04
C LEU A 234 -19.63 18.08 17.97
N TYR A 235 -18.47 18.03 17.37
CA TYR A 235 -18.11 18.83 16.20
C TYR A 235 -17.84 17.91 15.00
N ASN A 236 -18.27 18.29 13.80
CA ASN A 236 -18.16 17.41 12.64
C ASN A 236 -17.24 17.89 11.51
N GLN A 237 -16.73 19.13 11.62
CA GLN A 237 -15.92 19.70 10.54
C GLN A 237 -15.03 20.82 11.06
N ILE A 238 -13.79 20.90 10.55
CA ILE A 238 -12.90 22.05 10.66
C ILE A 238 -12.66 22.62 9.27
N ALA A 239 -12.65 23.95 9.14
CA ALA A 239 -12.64 24.70 7.89
C ALA A 239 -13.94 24.53 7.08
N ASP A 240 -14.00 25.15 5.92
CA ASP A 240 -15.08 25.06 4.92
C ASP A 240 -14.50 25.39 3.53
N ASP A 241 -15.35 25.37 2.51
CA ASP A 241 -14.98 25.54 1.10
C ASP A 241 -14.33 26.89 0.74
N ARG A 242 -14.12 27.80 1.68
CA ARG A 242 -13.20 28.93 1.53
C ARG A 242 -11.74 28.47 1.49
N ASP A 243 -11.47 27.24 1.85
CA ASP A 243 -10.19 26.58 1.68
C ASP A 243 -9.81 26.35 0.21
N HIS A 244 -10.80 26.15 -0.67
CA HIS A 244 -10.62 25.82 -2.09
C HIS A 244 -10.15 27.06 -2.91
N ILE A 245 -9.03 27.66 -2.53
CA ILE A 245 -8.46 28.87 -3.17
C ILE A 245 -7.17 28.60 -3.93
N GLY A 246 -6.95 27.39 -4.37
CA GLY A 246 -5.78 26.90 -5.10
C GLY A 246 -4.95 25.94 -4.30
N THR A 247 -3.88 25.45 -4.94
CA THR A 247 -2.95 24.50 -4.35
C THR A 247 -2.02 25.18 -3.37
N LYS A 248 -1.68 24.52 -2.27
CA LYS A 248 -0.83 25.06 -1.21
C LYS A 248 -0.37 23.95 -0.27
N MET A 249 0.85 24.05 0.22
CA MET A 249 1.26 23.18 1.33
C MET A 249 0.57 23.60 2.63
N PRO A 250 0.22 22.67 3.53
CA PRO A 250 -0.53 22.97 4.76
C PRO A 250 0.06 24.07 5.63
N LYS A 251 1.38 24.17 5.72
CA LYS A 251 2.08 25.22 6.50
C LYS A 251 1.91 26.62 5.92
N ASP A 252 1.63 26.71 4.62
CA ASP A 252 1.56 27.95 3.84
C ASP A 252 0.10 28.35 3.52
N ASP A 253 -0.90 27.75 4.20
CA ASP A 253 -2.31 27.99 3.94
C ASP A 253 -2.67 29.47 4.14
N PRO A 254 -3.04 30.20 3.05
CA PRO A 254 -3.41 31.62 3.12
C PRO A 254 -4.90 31.82 3.43
N ALA A 255 -5.69 30.77 3.66
CA ALA A 255 -7.12 30.87 3.83
C ALA A 255 -7.49 31.81 5.00
N ASN A 256 -8.46 32.68 4.76
CA ASN A 256 -8.95 33.65 5.74
C ASN A 256 -10.44 33.47 5.99
N TYR A 257 -10.77 32.95 7.14
CA TYR A 257 -12.14 32.70 7.55
C TYR A 257 -12.83 33.87 8.25
N GLY A 258 -12.24 35.06 8.18
CA GLY A 258 -12.75 36.26 8.78
C GLY A 258 -11.98 36.76 10.01
N TRP A 259 -11.00 35.98 10.47
CA TRP A 259 -10.14 36.31 11.61
C TRP A 259 -8.69 36.68 11.22
N GLY A 260 -8.43 36.79 9.91
CA GLY A 260 -7.10 37.01 9.33
C GLY A 260 -6.42 35.70 8.95
N PRO A 261 -5.45 35.77 8.00
CA PRO A 261 -4.68 34.57 7.61
C PRO A 261 -3.96 33.99 8.80
N ASN A 262 -3.89 32.65 8.87
CA ASN A 262 -3.22 31.89 9.95
C ASN A 262 -3.76 32.16 11.37
N ASN A 263 -4.96 32.69 11.53
CA ASN A 263 -5.57 32.96 12.83
C ASN A 263 -6.58 31.91 13.30
N GLY A 264 -6.57 30.74 12.71
CA GLY A 264 -7.46 29.64 13.01
C GLY A 264 -8.64 29.54 12.05
N ARG A 265 -9.22 28.37 11.98
CA ARG A 265 -10.31 27.99 11.08
C ARG A 265 -11.62 27.88 11.86
N PRO A 266 -12.79 27.82 11.20
CA PRO A 266 -14.04 27.50 11.89
C PRO A 266 -14.11 26.03 12.27
N VAL A 267 -14.75 25.72 13.41
CA VAL A 267 -15.16 24.36 13.79
C VAL A 267 -16.67 24.34 14.00
N TYR A 268 -17.34 23.36 13.39
CA TYR A 268 -18.78 23.34 13.26
C TYR A 268 -19.44 22.40 14.28
N PHE A 269 -20.24 22.99 15.17
CA PHE A 269 -20.97 22.27 16.19
C PHE A 269 -22.18 21.53 15.60
N VAL A 270 -22.37 20.27 15.98
CA VAL A 270 -23.51 19.44 15.56
C VAL A 270 -24.72 19.75 16.42
N ASN A 271 -25.56 20.65 15.96
CA ASN A 271 -26.75 21.08 16.67
C ASN A 271 -28.03 20.34 16.25
N GLY A 272 -27.93 19.35 15.35
CA GLY A 272 -29.06 18.59 14.83
C GLY A 272 -30.05 19.36 13.95
N LYS A 273 -29.64 20.53 13.44
CA LYS A 273 -30.48 21.43 12.61
C LYS A 273 -29.75 21.81 11.33
N PRO A 274 -30.51 22.17 10.27
CA PRO A 274 -29.94 22.68 9.03
C PRO A 274 -28.94 23.82 9.25
N GLN A 275 -27.79 23.72 8.64
CA GLN A 275 -26.71 24.69 8.67
C GLN A 275 -26.42 25.21 7.24
N GLN A 276 -25.47 26.10 7.09
CA GLN A 276 -25.18 26.77 5.82
C GLN A 276 -24.71 25.78 4.73
N ARG A 277 -25.25 25.96 3.52
CA ARG A 277 -24.85 25.32 2.29
C ARG A 277 -24.83 26.35 1.17
N GLY A 278 -23.74 27.06 1.00
CA GLY A 278 -23.69 28.19 0.07
C GLY A 278 -24.75 29.25 0.40
N LYS A 279 -25.69 29.45 -0.50
CA LYS A 279 -26.84 30.38 -0.30
C LYS A 279 -28.05 29.76 0.41
N PHE A 280 -27.99 28.46 0.67
CA PHE A 280 -29.09 27.65 1.21
C PHE A 280 -28.71 27.08 2.58
N LEU A 281 -29.62 26.30 3.16
CA LEU A 281 -29.35 25.46 4.29
C LEU A 281 -29.18 24.01 3.80
N ASN A 282 -28.33 23.23 4.49
CA ASN A 282 -28.21 21.81 4.26
C ASN A 282 -29.43 21.06 4.82
N ALA A 283 -29.52 19.76 4.54
CA ALA A 283 -30.66 18.93 4.94
C ALA A 283 -30.40 18.16 6.27
N THR A 284 -29.58 18.68 7.16
CA THR A 284 -29.35 18.11 8.48
C THR A 284 -30.66 17.91 9.23
N MET A 285 -30.89 16.70 9.76
CA MET A 285 -32.11 16.35 10.49
C MET A 285 -31.85 15.96 11.95
N GLY A 286 -30.60 15.65 12.30
CA GLY A 286 -30.21 15.16 13.61
C GLY A 286 -28.71 15.19 13.80
N ALA A 287 -28.21 14.41 14.73
CA ALA A 287 -26.81 14.27 15.05
C ALA A 287 -26.34 12.81 15.06
N ALA A 288 -27.23 11.85 14.77
CA ALA A 288 -26.95 10.44 15.00
C ALA A 288 -25.85 9.88 14.09
N SER A 289 -25.72 10.36 12.81
CA SER A 289 -24.63 9.94 11.94
C SER A 289 -23.25 10.28 12.53
N THR A 290 -23.09 11.50 13.05
CA THR A 290 -21.84 11.90 13.72
C THR A 290 -21.67 11.19 15.08
N ALA A 291 -22.74 11.11 15.88
CA ALA A 291 -22.71 10.54 17.22
C ALA A 291 -22.35 9.04 17.23
N GLY A 292 -22.86 8.29 16.23
CA GLY A 292 -22.54 6.87 16.03
C GLY A 292 -21.06 6.63 15.73
N LYS A 293 -20.47 7.48 14.88
CA LYS A 293 -19.05 7.46 14.55
C LYS A 293 -18.16 7.70 15.79
N PHE A 294 -18.43 8.73 16.55
CA PHE A 294 -17.74 8.95 17.84
C PHE A 294 -17.88 7.77 18.80
N ALA A 295 -19.07 7.20 18.89
CA ALA A 295 -19.34 6.10 19.81
C ALA A 295 -18.57 4.83 19.43
N SER A 296 -18.56 4.45 18.17
CA SER A 296 -17.83 3.27 17.66
C SER A 296 -16.33 3.43 17.84
N ASP A 297 -15.78 4.60 17.49
CA ASP A 297 -14.35 4.87 17.56
C ASP A 297 -13.84 4.91 18.99
N PHE A 298 -14.55 5.57 19.90
CA PHE A 298 -14.17 5.60 21.30
C PHE A 298 -14.32 4.22 21.97
N ALA A 299 -15.36 3.45 21.61
CA ALA A 299 -15.56 2.13 22.19
C ALA A 299 -14.46 1.13 21.75
N LEU A 300 -14.19 1.03 20.44
CA LEU A 300 -13.14 0.15 19.93
C LEU A 300 -11.74 0.67 20.28
N GLY A 301 -11.51 1.98 20.11
CA GLY A 301 -10.23 2.63 20.38
C GLY A 301 -9.79 2.49 21.84
N SER A 302 -10.72 2.51 22.79
CA SER A 302 -10.40 2.28 24.20
C SER A 302 -9.84 0.88 24.45
N GLN A 303 -10.26 -0.11 23.68
CA GLN A 303 -9.75 -1.48 23.77
C GLN A 303 -8.39 -1.63 23.10
N ILE A 304 -8.25 -1.10 21.89
CA ILE A 304 -7.00 -1.15 21.09
C ILE A 304 -5.87 -0.40 21.79
N LEU A 305 -6.13 0.80 22.31
CA LEU A 305 -5.10 1.65 22.91
C LEU A 305 -4.74 1.27 24.35
N LYS A 306 -5.53 0.45 25.01
CA LYS A 306 -5.29 0.10 26.43
C LYS A 306 -3.90 -0.45 26.73
N PRO A 307 -3.29 -1.31 25.88
CA PRO A 307 -1.93 -1.81 26.12
C PRO A 307 -0.84 -0.75 25.99
N PHE A 308 -1.08 0.31 25.20
CA PHE A 308 -0.09 1.32 24.84
C PHE A 308 -0.30 2.65 25.59
N TYR A 309 -1.56 3.08 25.71
CA TYR A 309 -1.97 4.38 26.25
C TYR A 309 -3.14 4.23 27.26
N PRO A 310 -2.93 3.57 28.42
CA PRO A 310 -4.03 3.17 29.32
C PRO A 310 -4.87 4.34 29.85
N ASP A 311 -4.24 5.47 30.17
CA ASP A 311 -4.97 6.63 30.71
C ASP A 311 -5.87 7.28 29.64
N PHE A 312 -5.38 7.38 28.42
CA PHE A 312 -6.16 7.89 27.29
C PHE A 312 -7.28 6.92 26.91
N ALA A 313 -7.01 5.63 26.90
CA ALA A 313 -8.00 4.59 26.65
C ALA A 313 -9.15 4.67 27.67
N GLN A 314 -8.85 4.86 28.94
CA GLN A 314 -9.86 5.06 29.98
C GLN A 314 -10.68 6.34 29.79
N LYS A 315 -10.05 7.44 29.35
CA LYS A 315 -10.72 8.71 29.04
C LYS A 315 -11.77 8.54 27.95
N ILE A 316 -11.39 7.97 26.80
CA ILE A 316 -12.31 7.83 25.65
C ILE A 316 -13.37 6.75 25.88
N GLN A 317 -13.08 5.73 26.69
CA GLN A 317 -14.05 4.71 27.08
C GLN A 317 -15.31 5.32 27.71
N VAL A 318 -15.17 6.31 28.56
CA VAL A 318 -16.32 7.00 29.19
C VAL A 318 -17.11 7.80 28.16
N LYS A 319 -16.43 8.43 27.20
CA LYS A 319 -17.05 9.26 26.16
C LYS A 319 -17.89 8.46 25.16
N ALA A 320 -17.59 7.18 24.94
CA ALA A 320 -18.28 6.35 23.95
C ALA A 320 -19.80 6.29 24.19
N ALA A 321 -20.22 5.98 25.41
CA ALA A 321 -21.64 5.91 25.76
C ALA A 321 -22.32 7.29 25.76
N ASP A 322 -21.60 8.34 26.15
CA ASP A 322 -22.11 9.71 26.12
C ASP A 322 -22.35 10.20 24.67
N ALA A 323 -21.42 9.92 23.77
CA ALA A 323 -21.58 10.22 22.34
C ALA A 323 -22.78 9.45 21.74
N TYR A 324 -22.89 8.15 22.02
CA TYR A 324 -24.02 7.34 21.56
C TYR A 324 -25.37 7.91 22.03
N GLN A 325 -25.44 8.42 23.26
CA GLN A 325 -26.67 9.01 23.78
C GLN A 325 -27.09 10.25 23.00
N VAL A 326 -26.16 11.07 22.52
CA VAL A 326 -26.46 12.21 21.63
C VAL A 326 -27.20 11.76 20.38
N GLY A 327 -26.80 10.63 19.77
CA GLY A 327 -27.47 10.07 18.60
C GLY A 327 -28.89 9.55 18.92
N ILE A 328 -29.07 8.99 20.12
CA ILE A 328 -30.41 8.58 20.59
C ILE A 328 -31.33 9.80 20.79
N ASP A 329 -30.80 10.88 21.37
CA ASP A 329 -31.58 12.09 21.69
C ASP A 329 -31.89 12.93 20.43
N MET A 330 -31.03 12.87 19.42
CA MET A 330 -31.16 13.63 18.16
C MET A 330 -31.00 12.70 16.93
N PRO A 331 -31.97 11.81 16.69
CA PRO A 331 -31.91 10.88 15.57
C PRO A 331 -31.94 11.63 14.22
N GLY A 332 -31.16 11.16 13.25
CA GLY A 332 -31.05 11.74 11.93
C GLY A 332 -29.59 12.03 11.55
N ASN A 333 -29.39 12.38 10.28
CA ASN A 333 -28.07 12.72 9.75
C ASN A 333 -27.67 14.15 10.08
N ALA A 334 -26.36 14.35 10.23
CA ALA A 334 -25.71 15.67 10.27
C ALA A 334 -24.87 15.84 8.99
N GLN A 335 -25.19 16.82 8.18
CA GLN A 335 -24.43 17.13 6.98
C GLN A 335 -23.34 18.15 7.28
N THR A 336 -22.30 18.19 6.45
CA THR A 336 -21.22 19.18 6.53
C THR A 336 -21.69 20.57 6.06
N VAL A 337 -20.82 21.57 6.20
CA VAL A 337 -21.13 22.98 5.93
C VAL A 337 -20.28 23.48 4.77
N SER A 338 -20.91 24.22 3.84
CA SER A 338 -20.22 25.03 2.84
C SER A 338 -20.67 26.48 2.90
N VAL A 339 -19.80 27.41 2.50
CA VAL A 339 -20.03 28.84 2.61
C VAL A 339 -20.09 29.53 1.24
N VAL A 340 -19.23 29.13 0.32
CA VAL A 340 -19.09 29.75 -1.01
C VAL A 340 -19.83 28.95 -2.08
N SER A 341 -19.59 27.64 -2.12
CA SER A 341 -20.14 26.70 -3.08
C SER A 341 -21.22 25.83 -2.43
N PRO A 342 -22.15 25.21 -3.18
CA PRO A 342 -23.06 24.22 -2.63
C PRO A 342 -22.42 22.86 -2.33
N TYR A 343 -21.10 22.72 -2.44
CA TYR A 343 -20.34 21.48 -2.20
C TYR A 343 -20.31 21.12 -0.72
N ILE A 344 -20.83 19.95 -0.38
CA ILE A 344 -20.82 19.37 0.97
C ILE A 344 -20.76 17.84 0.89
N TYR A 345 -20.41 17.18 2.00
CA TYR A 345 -20.68 15.74 2.19
C TYR A 345 -22.13 15.57 2.65
N GLU A 346 -22.93 14.92 1.81
CA GLU A 346 -24.39 14.85 1.94
C GLU A 346 -24.84 13.49 2.48
N GLU A 347 -24.46 13.14 3.70
CA GLU A 347 -24.94 11.91 4.35
C GLU A 347 -26.49 11.89 4.45
N ASP A 348 -27.12 10.84 3.90
CA ASP A 348 -28.56 10.62 4.01
C ASP A 348 -28.93 9.45 4.94
N ASN A 349 -27.95 8.57 5.27
CA ASN A 349 -28.11 7.53 6.26
C ASN A 349 -27.44 7.91 7.59
N TRP A 350 -27.77 7.18 8.62
CA TRP A 350 -27.28 7.35 10.00
C TRP A 350 -27.52 6.10 10.86
N VAL A 351 -28.30 5.14 10.34
CA VAL A 351 -28.68 3.96 11.10
C VAL A 351 -27.53 2.96 11.17
N ASP A 352 -26.71 2.90 10.15
CA ASP A 352 -25.47 2.12 10.07
C ASP A 352 -24.42 2.61 11.09
N ASP A 353 -24.27 3.93 11.26
CA ASP A 353 -23.41 4.52 12.27
C ASP A 353 -23.88 4.17 13.70
N MET A 354 -25.19 4.25 13.93
CA MET A 354 -25.79 3.91 15.22
C MET A 354 -25.75 2.39 15.46
N GLU A 355 -25.86 1.57 14.42
CA GLU A 355 -25.64 0.12 14.51
C GLU A 355 -24.22 -0.17 14.96
N LEU A 356 -23.22 0.43 14.28
CA LEU A 356 -21.82 0.23 14.59
C LEU A 356 -21.47 0.73 15.99
N GLY A 357 -21.93 1.93 16.36
CA GLY A 357 -21.76 2.47 17.70
C GLY A 357 -22.35 1.57 18.80
N ALA A 358 -23.55 1.03 18.53
CA ALA A 358 -24.21 0.11 19.47
C ALA A 358 -23.44 -1.21 19.62
N ILE A 359 -23.04 -1.84 18.52
CA ILE A 359 -22.38 -3.16 18.62
C ILE A 359 -21.00 -3.05 19.27
N GLU A 360 -20.27 -1.95 19.03
CA GLU A 360 -18.98 -1.73 19.71
C GLU A 360 -19.16 -1.42 21.20
N LEU A 361 -20.22 -0.70 21.59
CA LEU A 361 -20.58 -0.53 22.99
C LEU A 361 -21.02 -1.86 23.64
N TYR A 362 -21.69 -2.74 22.90
CA TYR A 362 -21.98 -4.10 23.38
C TYR A 362 -20.69 -4.88 23.62
N ARG A 363 -19.75 -4.85 22.70
CA ARG A 363 -18.43 -5.48 22.83
C ARG A 363 -17.69 -4.97 24.07
N LEU A 364 -17.72 -3.65 24.28
CA LEU A 364 -17.03 -2.99 25.40
C LEU A 364 -17.65 -3.30 26.76
N THR A 365 -18.98 -3.29 26.84
CA THR A 365 -19.71 -3.29 28.13
C THR A 365 -20.40 -4.61 28.47
N GLY A 366 -20.72 -5.44 27.47
CA GLY A 366 -21.57 -6.62 27.62
C GLY A 366 -23.06 -6.32 27.86
N ASP A 367 -23.46 -5.03 27.84
CA ASP A 367 -24.86 -4.65 28.08
C ASP A 367 -25.73 -4.97 26.86
N LYS A 368 -26.66 -5.92 27.04
CA LYS A 368 -27.54 -6.43 25.98
C LYS A 368 -28.46 -5.38 25.34
N LYS A 369 -28.69 -4.25 25.99
CA LYS A 369 -29.46 -3.15 25.37
C LYS A 369 -28.80 -2.68 24.07
N TYR A 370 -27.46 -2.61 24.05
CA TYR A 370 -26.72 -2.19 22.87
C TYR A 370 -26.80 -3.22 21.74
N LEU A 371 -26.75 -4.52 22.05
CA LEU A 371 -27.00 -5.55 21.04
C LEU A 371 -28.43 -5.43 20.45
N THR A 372 -29.43 -5.14 21.29
CA THR A 372 -30.79 -4.90 20.81
C THR A 372 -30.88 -3.72 19.86
N HIS A 373 -30.27 -2.59 20.24
CA HIS A 373 -30.21 -1.40 19.37
C HIS A 373 -29.48 -1.67 18.06
N ALA A 374 -28.33 -2.36 18.08
CA ALA A 374 -27.59 -2.70 16.88
C ALA A 374 -28.47 -3.52 15.90
N VAL A 375 -29.17 -4.53 16.41
CA VAL A 375 -30.09 -5.35 15.60
C VAL A 375 -31.25 -4.52 15.05
N GLU A 376 -31.82 -3.61 15.83
CA GLU A 376 -32.93 -2.76 15.39
C GLU A 376 -32.48 -1.77 14.29
N TYR A 377 -31.30 -1.17 14.42
CA TYR A 377 -30.76 -0.28 13.41
C TYR A 377 -30.38 -1.05 12.15
N GLY A 378 -29.66 -2.18 12.25
CA GLY A 378 -29.25 -2.98 11.10
C GLY A 378 -30.42 -3.56 10.29
N ARG A 379 -31.58 -3.78 10.92
CA ARG A 379 -32.79 -4.18 10.20
C ARG A 379 -33.46 -3.03 9.43
N ARG A 380 -33.13 -1.79 9.74
CA ARG A 380 -33.66 -0.64 9.01
C ARG A 380 -32.92 -0.38 7.70
N GLU A 381 -31.67 -0.79 7.62
CA GLU A 381 -30.83 -0.70 6.43
C GLU A 381 -30.07 -2.02 6.20
N PRO A 382 -30.75 -3.07 5.72
CA PRO A 382 -30.14 -4.40 5.58
C PRO A 382 -29.07 -4.48 4.49
N VAL A 383 -29.04 -3.53 3.56
CA VAL A 383 -28.02 -3.41 2.51
C VAL A 383 -27.67 -1.93 2.35
N THR A 384 -26.38 -1.64 2.31
CA THR A 384 -25.89 -0.28 2.03
C THR A 384 -26.42 0.21 0.68
N PRO A 385 -27.13 1.35 0.61
CA PRO A 385 -27.96 1.70 -0.56
C PRO A 385 -27.22 1.81 -1.89
N TRP A 386 -25.98 2.25 -1.90
CA TRP A 386 -25.20 2.36 -3.14
C TRP A 386 -25.01 1.03 -3.89
N MET A 387 -25.05 -0.12 -3.17
CA MET A 387 -24.89 -1.45 -3.78
C MET A 387 -26.01 -1.77 -4.77
N GLY A 388 -27.22 -1.25 -4.53
CA GLY A 388 -28.36 -1.37 -5.43
C GLY A 388 -28.63 -0.18 -6.35
N ALA A 389 -27.77 0.87 -6.30
CA ALA A 389 -27.98 2.13 -7.03
C ALA A 389 -26.93 2.34 -8.11
N ASP A 390 -27.29 3.11 -9.16
CA ASP A 390 -26.39 3.51 -10.25
C ASP A 390 -25.94 4.98 -10.15
N SER A 391 -26.46 5.73 -9.21
CA SER A 391 -26.13 7.13 -8.98
C SER A 391 -26.24 7.48 -7.52
N ALA A 392 -25.40 8.40 -7.07
CA ALA A 392 -25.42 8.93 -5.72
C ALA A 392 -24.89 10.37 -5.74
N ARG A 393 -25.32 11.18 -4.78
CA ARG A 393 -24.64 12.42 -4.46
C ARG A 393 -23.32 12.11 -3.74
N HIS A 394 -22.41 13.06 -3.71
CA HIS A 394 -21.12 12.93 -3.05
C HIS A 394 -21.30 12.56 -1.57
N TYR A 395 -20.72 11.43 -1.15
CA TYR A 395 -20.80 10.85 0.19
C TYR A 395 -22.22 10.58 0.72
N GLN A 396 -23.23 10.47 -0.14
CA GLN A 396 -24.64 10.32 0.26
C GLN A 396 -24.89 9.15 1.21
N TRP A 397 -24.22 8.03 0.99
CA TRP A 397 -24.39 6.80 1.76
C TRP A 397 -23.05 6.36 2.37
N TYR A 398 -22.40 7.29 3.04
CA TYR A 398 -21.14 7.06 3.72
C TYR A 398 -21.37 6.68 5.20
N PRO A 399 -20.58 5.73 5.77
CA PRO A 399 -19.50 4.96 5.15
C PRO A 399 -19.99 3.95 4.12
N PHE A 400 -19.14 3.66 3.13
CA PHE A 400 -19.53 2.80 1.99
C PHE A 400 -19.66 1.33 2.34
N MET A 401 -19.37 0.93 3.55
CA MET A 401 -19.59 -0.41 4.08
C MET A 401 -20.19 -0.33 5.47
N ASN A 402 -21.31 -1.04 5.68
CA ASN A 402 -21.86 -1.21 7.02
C ASN A 402 -21.10 -2.29 7.80
N MET A 403 -20.05 -1.86 8.55
CA MET A 403 -19.29 -2.74 9.43
C MET A 403 -20.12 -3.29 10.59
N GLY A 404 -21.19 -2.63 10.99
CA GLY A 404 -22.11 -3.09 12.03
C GLY A 404 -22.67 -4.48 11.75
N HIS A 405 -23.03 -4.75 10.49
CA HIS A 405 -23.56 -6.07 10.10
C HIS A 405 -22.56 -7.21 10.37
N TYR A 406 -21.28 -6.99 10.01
CA TYR A 406 -20.22 -7.95 10.32
C TYR A 406 -20.09 -8.14 11.83
N GLN A 407 -20.04 -7.06 12.58
CA GLN A 407 -19.83 -7.10 14.04
C GLN A 407 -21.02 -7.79 14.75
N VAL A 408 -22.26 -7.52 14.32
CA VAL A 408 -23.44 -8.22 14.86
C VAL A 408 -23.37 -9.70 14.55
N ALA A 409 -23.03 -10.09 13.33
CA ALA A 409 -22.90 -11.50 12.97
C ALA A 409 -21.78 -12.19 13.77
N ALA A 410 -20.65 -11.53 13.97
CA ALA A 410 -19.49 -12.05 14.71
C ALA A 410 -19.81 -12.20 16.23
N LEU A 411 -20.55 -11.26 16.80
CA LEU A 411 -20.86 -11.21 18.23
C LEU A 411 -22.21 -11.87 18.60
N ALA A 412 -22.94 -12.44 17.64
CA ALA A 412 -24.23 -13.09 17.89
C ALA A 412 -24.15 -14.30 18.84
N GLY A 413 -22.93 -14.80 19.13
CA GLY A 413 -22.73 -15.97 20.01
C GLY A 413 -23.50 -17.21 19.50
N ASP A 414 -24.20 -17.87 20.38
CA ASP A 414 -25.00 -19.07 20.05
C ASP A 414 -26.32 -18.76 19.28
N ASN A 415 -26.62 -17.47 19.06
CA ASN A 415 -27.81 -17.08 18.29
C ASN A 415 -27.61 -17.27 16.78
N SER A 416 -27.66 -18.52 16.33
CA SER A 416 -27.45 -18.89 14.93
C SER A 416 -28.46 -18.20 13.97
N ARG A 417 -29.68 -17.89 14.42
CA ARG A 417 -30.67 -17.17 13.61
C ARG A 417 -30.28 -15.74 13.36
N LEU A 418 -29.81 -15.01 14.39
CA LEU A 418 -29.33 -13.65 14.29
C LEU A 418 -28.07 -13.60 13.42
N ARG A 419 -27.09 -14.46 13.68
CA ARG A 419 -25.89 -14.60 12.87
C ARG A 419 -26.23 -14.79 11.38
N SER A 420 -27.12 -15.73 11.07
CA SER A 420 -27.53 -16.02 9.68
C SER A 420 -28.30 -14.86 9.04
N GLU A 421 -29.04 -14.07 9.81
CA GLU A 421 -29.74 -12.87 9.32
C GLU A 421 -28.72 -11.83 8.80
N PHE A 422 -27.74 -11.47 9.60
CA PHE A 422 -26.76 -10.44 9.24
C PHE A 422 -25.75 -10.92 8.19
N ILE A 423 -25.40 -12.20 8.15
CA ILE A 423 -24.65 -12.79 7.03
C ILE A 423 -25.43 -12.67 5.71
N ARG A 424 -26.75 -12.88 5.71
CA ARG A 424 -27.57 -12.69 4.49
C ARG A 424 -27.60 -11.24 4.04
N ASN A 425 -27.58 -10.27 4.95
CA ASN A 425 -27.50 -8.84 4.62
C ASN A 425 -26.19 -8.52 3.88
N LEU A 426 -25.05 -8.98 4.42
CA LEU A 426 -23.76 -8.84 3.74
C LEU A 426 -23.77 -9.50 2.35
N LYS A 427 -24.26 -10.73 2.27
CA LYS A 427 -24.39 -11.46 1.01
C LYS A 427 -25.21 -10.72 -0.02
N ALA A 428 -26.37 -10.21 0.37
CA ALA A 428 -27.30 -9.52 -0.53
C ALA A 428 -26.65 -8.28 -1.18
N GLY A 429 -25.84 -7.53 -0.44
CA GLY A 429 -25.10 -6.41 -1.00
C GLY A 429 -24.08 -6.84 -2.07
N ILE A 430 -23.29 -7.87 -1.78
CA ILE A 430 -22.31 -8.41 -2.75
C ILE A 430 -23.04 -8.93 -4.01
N GLU A 431 -24.14 -9.67 -3.84
CA GLU A 431 -24.94 -10.20 -4.96
C GLU A 431 -25.47 -9.11 -5.90
N LEU A 432 -25.88 -7.96 -5.38
CA LEU A 432 -26.36 -6.84 -6.21
C LEU A 432 -25.24 -6.30 -7.11
N VAL A 433 -24.04 -6.11 -6.56
CA VAL A 433 -22.91 -5.60 -7.35
C VAL A 433 -22.39 -6.66 -8.32
N GLU A 434 -22.35 -7.93 -7.91
CA GLU A 434 -21.98 -9.03 -8.79
C GLU A 434 -22.96 -9.18 -9.97
N GLN A 435 -24.27 -9.05 -9.72
CA GLN A 435 -25.29 -9.06 -10.78
C GLN A 435 -25.06 -7.94 -11.80
N ARG A 436 -24.65 -6.76 -11.36
CA ARG A 436 -24.29 -5.65 -12.25
C ARG A 436 -23.06 -6.01 -13.10
N ALA A 437 -21.99 -6.54 -12.50
CA ALA A 437 -20.79 -6.98 -13.23
C ALA A 437 -21.12 -8.05 -14.29
N ARG A 438 -21.99 -9.00 -13.95
CA ARG A 438 -22.45 -10.06 -14.85
C ARG A 438 -23.35 -9.52 -15.97
N ALA A 439 -24.26 -8.59 -15.65
CA ALA A 439 -25.18 -8.00 -16.63
C ALA A 439 -24.43 -7.16 -17.68
N LEU A 440 -23.36 -6.49 -17.26
CA LEU A 440 -22.47 -5.72 -18.16
C LEU A 440 -21.52 -6.64 -18.95
N ASP A 441 -21.37 -7.89 -18.57
CA ASP A 441 -20.31 -8.80 -19.03
C ASP A 441 -18.93 -8.12 -19.02
N HIS A 442 -18.69 -7.35 -17.97
CA HIS A 442 -17.52 -6.46 -17.85
C HIS A 442 -16.22 -7.28 -17.81
N PRO A 443 -15.22 -6.98 -18.66
CA PRO A 443 -14.01 -7.80 -18.77
C PRO A 443 -13.20 -7.87 -17.47
N PHE A 444 -13.22 -6.81 -16.66
CA PHE A 444 -12.56 -6.77 -15.36
C PHE A 444 -13.43 -7.25 -14.20
N TYR A 445 -14.65 -7.69 -14.48
CA TYR A 445 -15.64 -8.13 -13.48
C TYR A 445 -15.86 -7.08 -12.37
N TRP A 446 -15.78 -5.81 -12.74
CA TRP A 446 -15.95 -4.66 -11.85
C TRP A 446 -17.40 -4.17 -11.98
N GLY A 447 -18.19 -4.40 -10.95
CA GLY A 447 -19.61 -4.06 -10.91
C GLY A 447 -19.91 -2.83 -10.05
N VAL A 448 -18.88 -2.15 -9.56
CA VAL A 448 -19.04 -0.92 -8.76
C VAL A 448 -19.55 0.21 -9.66
N PRO A 449 -20.52 1.04 -9.22
CA PRO A 449 -20.97 2.17 -10.00
C PRO A 449 -19.87 3.22 -10.12
N GLY A 450 -19.78 3.87 -11.29
CA GLY A 450 -18.83 4.95 -11.56
C GLY A 450 -19.24 6.28 -10.90
N ILE A 451 -19.56 6.26 -9.63
CA ILE A 451 -19.84 7.44 -8.83
C ILE A 451 -18.58 7.95 -8.14
N TRP A 452 -18.64 9.13 -7.54
CA TRP A 452 -17.47 9.71 -6.87
C TRP A 452 -16.85 8.76 -5.84
N CYS A 453 -15.50 8.73 -5.77
CA CYS A 453 -14.74 7.83 -4.92
C CYS A 453 -15.00 6.34 -5.22
N SER A 454 -15.09 5.95 -6.50
CA SER A 454 -15.38 4.57 -6.89
C SER A 454 -14.33 3.56 -6.42
N ASN A 455 -13.09 3.96 -6.18
CA ASN A 455 -12.07 3.09 -5.58
C ASN A 455 -12.31 2.88 -4.07
N ASN A 456 -12.88 3.84 -3.36
CA ASN A 456 -13.29 3.65 -1.96
C ASN A 456 -14.44 2.62 -1.90
N LEU A 457 -15.40 2.71 -2.85
CA LEU A 457 -16.46 1.70 -2.97
C LEU A 457 -15.90 0.32 -3.36
N THR A 458 -14.90 0.29 -4.25
CA THR A 458 -14.20 -0.95 -4.65
C THR A 458 -13.53 -1.59 -3.44
N THR A 459 -12.85 -0.82 -2.61
CA THR A 459 -12.21 -1.29 -1.37
C THR A 459 -13.23 -1.74 -0.34
N ALA A 460 -14.35 -1.03 -0.21
CA ALA A 460 -15.44 -1.40 0.69
C ALA A 460 -16.08 -2.74 0.30
N LEU A 461 -16.34 -2.96 -1.00
CA LEU A 461 -16.87 -4.24 -1.49
C LEU A 461 -15.84 -5.37 -1.34
N LEU A 462 -14.57 -5.10 -1.63
CA LEU A 462 -13.47 -6.05 -1.41
C LEU A 462 -13.42 -6.51 0.04
N THR A 463 -13.47 -5.55 0.98
CA THR A 463 -13.55 -5.82 2.42
C THR A 463 -14.77 -6.69 2.75
N GLN A 464 -15.93 -6.39 2.19
CA GLN A 464 -17.17 -7.15 2.44
C GLN A 464 -17.06 -8.59 1.91
N CYS A 465 -16.45 -8.81 0.74
CA CYS A 465 -16.21 -10.16 0.20
C CYS A 465 -15.30 -10.97 1.13
N ILE A 466 -14.18 -10.38 1.60
CA ILE A 466 -13.27 -11.01 2.54
C ILE A 466 -13.99 -11.39 3.83
N LEU A 467 -14.74 -10.45 4.42
CA LEU A 467 -15.46 -10.69 5.67
C LEU A 467 -16.56 -11.74 5.54
N TYR A 468 -17.27 -11.75 4.41
CA TYR A 468 -18.24 -12.81 4.12
C TYR A 468 -17.58 -14.19 4.07
N ARG A 469 -16.47 -14.32 3.34
CA ARG A 469 -15.69 -15.55 3.25
C ARG A 469 -15.17 -16.00 4.63
N GLN A 470 -14.64 -15.08 5.43
CA GLN A 470 -14.16 -15.38 6.78
C GLN A 470 -15.28 -15.81 7.75
N LEU A 471 -16.45 -15.20 7.66
CA LEU A 471 -17.61 -15.56 8.50
C LEU A 471 -18.22 -16.91 8.17
N THR A 472 -18.18 -17.30 6.89
CA THR A 472 -18.99 -18.43 6.39
C THR A 472 -18.16 -19.62 5.92
N GLY A 473 -16.93 -19.42 5.50
CA GLY A 473 -16.14 -20.38 4.73
C GLY A 473 -16.69 -20.61 3.32
N ASP A 474 -17.62 -19.78 2.84
CA ASP A 474 -18.20 -19.87 1.49
C ASP A 474 -17.40 -18.98 0.52
N HIS A 475 -16.87 -19.60 -0.53
CA HIS A 475 -15.98 -19.01 -1.51
C HIS A 475 -16.69 -18.54 -2.79
N GLN A 476 -18.01 -18.44 -2.79
CA GLN A 476 -18.79 -18.15 -4.01
C GLN A 476 -18.43 -16.79 -4.65
N PHE A 477 -17.88 -15.84 -3.89
CA PHE A 477 -17.50 -14.51 -4.36
C PHE A 477 -15.99 -14.33 -4.59
N GLU A 478 -15.19 -15.40 -4.58
CA GLU A 478 -13.73 -15.30 -4.78
C GLU A 478 -13.35 -14.68 -6.12
N GLU A 479 -14.13 -14.90 -7.19
CA GLU A 479 -13.87 -14.25 -8.46
C GLU A 479 -14.10 -12.73 -8.38
N MET A 480 -15.14 -12.29 -7.67
CA MET A 480 -15.39 -10.87 -7.41
C MET A 480 -14.30 -10.28 -6.51
N GLU A 481 -13.99 -10.93 -5.39
CA GLU A 481 -12.91 -10.53 -4.48
C GLU A 481 -11.59 -10.35 -5.21
N GLY A 482 -11.16 -11.35 -6.00
CA GLY A 482 -9.94 -11.31 -6.78
C GLY A 482 -9.93 -10.19 -7.82
N SER A 483 -11.06 -9.98 -8.50
CA SER A 483 -11.19 -8.94 -9.53
C SER A 483 -11.13 -7.53 -8.95
N LEU A 484 -11.74 -7.28 -7.79
CA LEU A 484 -11.69 -5.99 -7.08
C LEU A 484 -10.27 -5.70 -6.58
N ARG A 485 -9.61 -6.70 -5.97
CA ARG A 485 -8.20 -6.60 -5.58
C ARG A 485 -7.32 -6.26 -6.78
N ASP A 486 -7.46 -7.03 -7.87
CA ASP A 486 -6.60 -6.89 -9.05
C ASP A 486 -6.86 -5.57 -9.78
N TRP A 487 -8.10 -5.05 -9.73
CA TRP A 487 -8.44 -3.72 -10.23
C TRP A 487 -7.58 -2.62 -9.59
N LEU A 488 -7.43 -2.66 -8.28
CA LEU A 488 -6.65 -1.68 -7.53
C LEU A 488 -5.16 -1.70 -7.90
N PHE A 489 -4.65 -2.82 -8.40
CA PHE A 489 -3.26 -3.01 -8.74
C PHE A 489 -2.98 -3.11 -10.25
N GLY A 490 -3.86 -2.61 -11.10
CA GLY A 490 -3.58 -2.45 -12.52
C GLY A 490 -4.26 -3.46 -13.45
N CYS A 491 -4.99 -4.45 -12.97
CA CYS A 491 -5.89 -5.22 -13.80
C CYS A 491 -7.19 -4.44 -14.02
N ASN A 492 -7.06 -3.32 -14.70
CA ASN A 492 -8.11 -2.36 -15.06
C ASN A 492 -7.88 -1.85 -16.49
N PRO A 493 -8.80 -1.10 -17.10
CA PRO A 493 -8.64 -0.66 -18.49
C PRO A 493 -7.33 0.08 -18.75
N TRP A 494 -6.92 0.92 -17.82
CA TRP A 494 -5.75 1.80 -17.96
C TRP A 494 -4.42 1.09 -17.68
N GLY A 495 -4.44 -0.05 -17.01
CA GLY A 495 -3.24 -0.82 -16.66
C GLY A 495 -2.36 -0.11 -15.61
N THR A 496 -2.96 0.70 -14.75
CA THR A 496 -2.27 1.44 -13.69
C THR A 496 -2.76 0.99 -12.31
N SER A 497 -1.85 0.88 -11.36
CA SER A 497 -2.24 0.80 -9.96
C SER A 497 -3.04 2.05 -9.58
N MET A 498 -4.02 1.92 -8.72
CA MET A 498 -4.79 3.05 -8.17
C MET A 498 -4.18 3.55 -6.85
N ILE A 499 -3.06 2.98 -6.43
CA ILE A 499 -2.35 3.34 -5.20
C ILE A 499 -0.99 3.90 -5.61
N VAL A 500 -0.71 5.14 -5.21
CA VAL A 500 0.50 5.87 -5.60
C VAL A 500 1.74 5.14 -5.06
N GLU A 501 2.72 4.89 -5.96
CA GLU A 501 3.97 4.18 -5.67
C GLU A 501 3.82 2.73 -5.15
N LEU A 502 2.70 2.08 -5.38
CA LEU A 502 2.51 0.69 -4.98
C LEU A 502 1.98 -0.18 -6.16
N PRO A 503 2.80 -1.07 -6.75
CA PRO A 503 4.21 -1.29 -6.45
C PRO A 503 5.11 -0.15 -6.98
N LYS A 504 6.16 0.20 -6.26
CA LYS A 504 7.02 1.34 -6.58
C LYS A 504 7.72 1.23 -7.95
N GLY A 505 7.96 0.03 -8.44
CA GLY A 505 8.51 -0.23 -9.78
C GLY A 505 7.48 -0.44 -10.88
N GLY A 506 6.18 -0.35 -10.56
CA GLY A 506 5.08 -0.56 -11.50
C GLY A 506 4.57 0.72 -12.14
N VAL A 507 3.39 0.63 -12.76
CA VAL A 507 2.66 1.77 -13.32
C VAL A 507 1.65 2.25 -12.28
N TYR A 508 1.75 3.50 -11.87
CA TYR A 508 0.86 4.17 -10.92
C TYR A 508 0.68 5.64 -11.30
N PRO A 509 -0.28 6.38 -10.71
CA PRO A 509 -0.51 7.78 -11.05
C PRO A 509 0.68 8.67 -10.65
N HIS A 510 1.18 9.45 -11.61
CA HIS A 510 2.26 10.40 -11.39
C HIS A 510 1.78 11.86 -11.30
N ALA A 511 0.66 12.16 -11.93
CA ALA A 511 0.09 13.50 -11.99
C ALA A 511 -1.20 13.58 -11.14
N THR A 512 -1.11 13.11 -9.90
CA THR A 512 -2.26 13.14 -8.98
C THR A 512 -2.67 14.56 -8.62
N HIS A 513 -3.97 14.76 -8.38
CA HIS A 513 -4.49 15.99 -7.79
C HIS A 513 -4.09 16.04 -6.32
N SER A 514 -2.92 16.58 -6.04
CA SER A 514 -2.33 16.63 -4.70
C SER A 514 -1.41 17.83 -4.57
N ASN A 515 -1.44 18.49 -3.42
CA ASN A 515 -0.54 19.61 -3.11
C ASN A 515 0.95 19.22 -3.27
N TRP A 516 1.32 17.97 -2.94
CA TRP A 516 2.68 17.47 -3.10
C TRP A 516 3.16 17.51 -4.56
N VAL A 517 2.29 17.10 -5.49
CA VAL A 517 2.60 17.09 -6.92
C VAL A 517 2.54 18.50 -7.51
N PHE A 518 1.54 19.31 -7.14
CA PHE A 518 1.42 20.68 -7.62
C PHE A 518 2.62 21.54 -7.24
N GLU A 519 3.10 21.41 -6.00
CA GLU A 519 4.24 22.17 -5.49
C GLU A 519 5.60 21.54 -5.89
N GLY A 520 5.58 20.40 -6.56
CA GLY A 520 6.78 19.71 -7.04
C GLY A 520 7.71 19.20 -5.92
N VAL A 521 7.15 18.90 -4.74
CA VAL A 521 7.92 18.48 -3.55
C VAL A 521 7.87 16.98 -3.29
N GLY A 522 7.09 16.22 -4.07
CA GLY A 522 7.00 14.77 -3.93
C GLY A 522 5.69 14.19 -4.44
N PHE A 523 5.42 12.96 -4.05
CA PHE A 523 4.20 12.22 -4.37
C PHE A 523 3.38 11.95 -3.10
N PRO A 524 2.06 11.79 -3.21
CA PRO A 524 1.20 11.32 -2.11
C PRO A 524 1.37 9.81 -1.94
N THR A 525 2.53 9.41 -1.41
CA THR A 525 3.00 8.02 -1.32
C THR A 525 2.03 7.15 -0.55
N GLY A 526 1.55 6.07 -1.18
CA GLY A 526 0.59 5.13 -0.59
C GLY A 526 -0.86 5.57 -0.69
N GLY A 527 -1.14 6.77 -1.24
CA GLY A 527 -2.50 7.30 -1.38
C GLY A 527 -3.32 6.54 -2.43
N LEU A 528 -4.56 6.19 -2.09
CA LEU A 528 -5.56 5.64 -3.01
C LEU A 528 -6.26 6.80 -3.73
N VAL A 529 -6.15 6.87 -5.06
CA VAL A 529 -6.87 7.86 -5.85
C VAL A 529 -8.36 7.51 -5.93
N ASP A 530 -9.22 8.53 -6.07
CA ASP A 530 -10.70 8.42 -6.11
C ASP A 530 -11.22 7.33 -7.05
N GLY A 531 -10.56 7.16 -8.19
CA GLY A 531 -10.98 6.19 -9.20
C GLY A 531 -11.94 6.74 -10.24
N PRO A 532 -12.32 5.91 -11.23
CA PRO A 532 -13.11 6.37 -12.37
C PRO A 532 -14.52 6.80 -11.98
N VAL A 533 -14.99 7.88 -12.61
CA VAL A 533 -16.39 8.32 -12.51
C VAL A 533 -17.10 8.19 -13.84
N TYR A 534 -18.43 8.15 -13.83
CA TYR A 534 -19.21 8.25 -15.08
C TYR A 534 -18.82 9.49 -15.88
N ALA A 535 -18.68 9.33 -17.18
CA ALA A 535 -18.35 10.41 -18.09
C ALA A 535 -19.34 11.60 -17.96
N THR A 536 -20.60 11.34 -17.58
CA THR A 536 -21.60 12.38 -17.28
C THR A 536 -21.25 13.18 -16.05
N ILE A 537 -20.72 12.57 -14.99
CA ILE A 537 -20.24 13.28 -13.79
C ILE A 537 -19.05 14.15 -14.17
N PHE A 538 -18.00 13.57 -14.76
CA PHE A 538 -16.83 14.32 -15.20
C PHE A 538 -17.18 15.50 -16.09
N ASN A 539 -18.05 15.30 -17.09
CA ASN A 539 -18.47 16.37 -17.99
C ASN A 539 -19.33 17.47 -17.31
N SER A 540 -20.04 17.12 -16.23
CA SER A 540 -20.84 18.12 -15.47
C SER A 540 -19.96 19.06 -14.66
N LEU A 541 -18.70 18.71 -14.41
CA LEU A 541 -17.73 19.51 -13.65
C LEU A 541 -16.98 20.54 -14.54
N LYS A 542 -17.17 20.48 -15.86
CA LYS A 542 -16.63 21.49 -16.76
C LYS A 542 -17.28 22.85 -16.43
N GLY A 543 -16.47 23.84 -16.22
CA GLY A 543 -16.92 25.15 -15.78
C GLY A 543 -16.99 25.32 -14.26
N VAL A 544 -16.57 24.29 -13.52
CA VAL A 544 -16.46 24.33 -12.06
C VAL A 544 -15.00 24.04 -11.67
N ASN A 545 -14.26 25.07 -11.26
CA ASN A 545 -12.88 24.96 -10.83
C ASN A 545 -11.87 24.46 -11.90
N LEU A 546 -10.90 23.65 -11.48
CA LEU A 546 -9.73 23.26 -12.24
C LEU A 546 -10.02 22.34 -13.45
N ASN A 547 -11.18 21.71 -13.52
CA ASN A 547 -11.53 20.86 -14.66
C ASN A 547 -11.78 21.67 -15.97
N GLU A 548 -11.95 22.98 -15.89
CA GLU A 548 -12.05 23.85 -17.08
C GLU A 548 -10.77 23.84 -17.91
N ASP A 549 -9.64 23.79 -17.26
CA ASP A 549 -8.30 23.93 -17.84
C ASP A 549 -7.61 22.58 -18.15
N MET A 550 -8.39 21.53 -18.50
CA MET A 550 -7.83 20.25 -18.91
C MET A 550 -7.67 20.15 -20.43
N PRO A 551 -6.92 21.05 -21.11
CA PRO A 551 -6.69 20.95 -22.55
C PRO A 551 -5.90 19.68 -22.95
N HIS A 552 -5.34 18.98 -21.95
CA HIS A 552 -4.48 17.81 -22.12
C HIS A 552 -5.20 16.48 -21.96
N VAL A 553 -6.49 16.45 -21.66
CA VAL A 553 -7.26 15.20 -21.55
C VAL A 553 -7.20 14.39 -22.85
N THR A 554 -7.16 15.07 -24.00
CA THR A 554 -7.00 14.45 -25.33
C THR A 554 -5.58 13.94 -25.60
N ALA A 555 -4.59 14.43 -24.87
CA ALA A 555 -3.19 13.98 -24.92
C ALA A 555 -2.83 13.02 -23.75
N ASN A 556 -3.81 12.63 -22.92
CA ASN A 556 -3.63 11.69 -21.84
C ASN A 556 -3.24 10.31 -22.39
N ALA A 557 -2.27 9.67 -21.76
CA ALA A 557 -1.81 8.32 -22.12
C ALA A 557 -2.93 7.25 -22.08
N TYR A 558 -4.04 7.55 -21.40
CA TYR A 558 -5.18 6.63 -21.22
C TYR A 558 -6.36 6.88 -22.16
N VAL A 559 -6.25 7.82 -23.11
CA VAL A 559 -7.39 8.18 -23.98
C VAL A 559 -7.93 6.98 -24.77
N ASP A 560 -7.05 6.09 -25.21
CA ASP A 560 -7.41 4.89 -25.98
C ASP A 560 -7.96 3.77 -25.08
N PHE A 561 -7.84 3.91 -23.76
CA PHE A 561 -8.25 2.90 -22.78
C PHE A 561 -9.52 3.27 -22.01
N GLN A 562 -10.16 4.40 -22.33
CA GLN A 562 -11.43 4.76 -21.71
C GLN A 562 -12.51 3.74 -22.10
N PRO A 563 -13.20 3.11 -21.14
CA PRO A 563 -14.19 2.06 -21.47
C PRO A 563 -15.50 2.58 -22.09
N GLY A 564 -15.79 3.87 -21.95
CA GLY A 564 -16.91 4.55 -22.59
C GLY A 564 -17.99 5.05 -21.64
N ASP A 565 -18.24 4.36 -20.57
CA ASP A 565 -19.21 4.73 -19.52
C ASP A 565 -18.55 5.51 -18.38
N VAL A 566 -17.34 5.10 -17.99
CA VAL A 566 -16.52 5.78 -16.98
C VAL A 566 -15.25 6.35 -17.58
N VAL A 567 -14.66 7.32 -16.90
CA VAL A 567 -13.40 7.97 -17.28
C VAL A 567 -12.45 8.01 -16.10
N TYR A 568 -11.14 7.93 -16.40
CA TYR A 568 -10.05 8.13 -15.45
C TYR A 568 -8.91 8.85 -16.15
N HIS A 569 -8.30 9.82 -15.48
CA HIS A 569 -7.18 10.58 -16.02
C HIS A 569 -6.06 10.70 -14.99
N ASP A 570 -4.84 10.36 -15.35
CA ASP A 570 -3.66 10.75 -14.58
C ASP A 570 -3.30 12.19 -14.94
N ASN A 571 -3.97 13.14 -14.29
CA ASN A 571 -3.82 14.57 -14.52
C ASN A 571 -4.07 15.34 -13.23
N THR A 572 -3.15 16.25 -12.89
CA THR A 572 -3.20 17.06 -11.66
C THR A 572 -4.44 17.95 -11.56
N HIS A 573 -5.10 18.28 -12.65
CA HIS A 573 -6.33 19.06 -12.65
C HIS A 573 -7.60 18.22 -12.54
N ASP A 574 -7.50 16.89 -12.55
CA ASP A 574 -8.64 16.00 -12.36
C ASP A 574 -8.82 15.60 -10.90
N TYR A 575 -9.47 16.45 -10.14
CA TYR A 575 -9.85 16.16 -8.76
C TYR A 575 -11.01 15.16 -8.63
N SER A 576 -11.66 14.78 -9.74
CA SER A 576 -12.80 13.87 -9.69
C SER A 576 -12.43 12.38 -9.80
N THR A 577 -11.25 12.08 -10.36
CA THR A 577 -10.80 10.70 -10.57
C THR A 577 -9.42 10.41 -10.01
N ASN A 578 -8.58 11.45 -9.84
CA ASN A 578 -7.15 11.29 -9.56
C ASN A 578 -6.68 11.98 -8.27
N GLU A 579 -7.60 12.28 -7.37
CA GLU A 579 -7.31 12.82 -6.05
C GLU A 579 -7.15 11.68 -5.04
N PRO A 580 -6.01 11.55 -4.34
CA PRO A 580 -5.88 10.62 -3.23
C PRO A 580 -6.67 11.11 -2.01
N THR A 581 -7.44 10.22 -1.38
CA THR A 581 -8.21 10.54 -0.18
C THR A 581 -7.68 9.79 1.05
N MET A 582 -7.78 10.43 2.20
CA MET A 582 -7.30 9.90 3.46
C MET A 582 -8.13 8.68 3.91
N ASP A 583 -9.45 8.77 3.82
CA ASP A 583 -10.39 7.73 4.25
C ASP A 583 -10.35 6.49 3.33
N GLY A 584 -10.26 6.70 2.01
CA GLY A 584 -10.08 5.62 1.04
C GLY A 584 -8.77 4.86 1.27
N THR A 585 -7.70 5.60 1.51
CA THR A 585 -6.38 5.01 1.81
C THR A 585 -6.39 4.20 3.11
N ALA A 586 -6.97 4.73 4.18
CA ALA A 586 -7.10 4.01 5.45
C ALA A 586 -7.90 2.71 5.31
N SER A 587 -8.92 2.69 4.44
CA SER A 587 -9.75 1.52 4.18
C SER A 587 -8.98 0.36 3.53
N LEU A 588 -7.83 0.61 2.89
CA LEU A 588 -6.95 -0.43 2.34
C LEU A 588 -6.23 -1.25 3.42
N THR A 589 -6.08 -0.73 4.63
CA THR A 589 -5.27 -1.38 5.67
C THR A 589 -5.76 -2.78 6.03
N PHE A 590 -7.08 -3.01 6.09
CA PHE A 590 -7.63 -4.33 6.38
C PHE A 590 -7.43 -5.34 5.23
N PRO A 591 -7.84 -5.10 3.98
CA PRO A 591 -7.65 -6.08 2.91
C PRO A 591 -6.17 -6.38 2.65
N LEU A 592 -5.29 -5.37 2.66
CA LEU A 592 -3.86 -5.58 2.44
C LEU A 592 -3.22 -6.40 3.56
N SER A 593 -3.50 -6.09 4.83
CA SER A 593 -3.02 -6.88 5.96
C SER A 593 -3.57 -8.31 5.95
N THR A 594 -4.80 -8.51 5.48
CA THR A 594 -5.39 -9.85 5.35
C THR A 594 -4.64 -10.68 4.32
N TYR A 595 -4.40 -10.14 3.12
CA TYR A 595 -3.63 -10.86 2.09
C TYR A 595 -2.18 -11.10 2.51
N GLU A 596 -1.58 -10.20 3.25
CA GLU A 596 -0.25 -10.43 3.83
C GLU A 596 -0.26 -11.62 4.80
N MET A 597 -1.23 -11.69 5.71
CA MET A 597 -1.33 -12.79 6.67
C MET A 597 -1.68 -14.12 5.99
N GLU A 598 -2.53 -14.11 4.98
CA GLU A 598 -2.83 -15.30 4.16
C GLU A 598 -1.56 -15.78 3.43
N GLY A 599 -0.82 -14.85 2.81
CA GLY A 599 0.42 -15.18 2.13
C GLY A 599 1.49 -15.74 3.05
N ARG A 600 1.60 -15.27 4.28
CA ARG A 600 2.50 -15.83 5.31
C ARG A 600 2.11 -17.27 5.65
N GLY A 601 0.83 -17.58 5.73
CA GLY A 601 0.35 -18.94 5.92
C GLY A 601 0.73 -19.88 4.76
N GLU A 602 0.71 -19.39 3.52
CA GLU A 602 1.10 -20.15 2.33
C GLU A 602 2.61 -20.40 2.22
N THR A 603 3.44 -19.54 2.81
CA THR A 603 4.90 -19.70 2.79
C THR A 603 5.44 -20.64 3.87
N ALA A 604 4.58 -21.15 4.77
CA ALA A 604 4.97 -21.94 5.94
C ALA A 604 6.02 -21.23 6.83
N CYS A 605 6.07 -19.91 6.77
CA CYS A 605 7.01 -19.10 7.54
C CYS A 605 6.40 -18.71 8.89
N ASP A 606 7.20 -18.88 9.93
CA ASP A 606 7.08 -18.11 11.15
C ASP A 606 7.02 -16.62 10.81
N ILE A 607 6.44 -15.84 11.72
CA ILE A 607 6.30 -14.38 11.61
C ILE A 607 7.57 -13.78 11.02
N ASP A 608 7.46 -13.07 9.89
CA ASP A 608 8.57 -12.33 9.31
C ASP A 608 9.01 -11.24 10.31
N ARG A 609 10.17 -11.44 10.89
CA ARG A 609 10.82 -10.50 11.82
C ARG A 609 12.06 -9.88 11.23
N ASN A 610 12.21 -9.97 9.91
CA ASN A 610 13.31 -9.33 9.22
C ASN A 610 13.11 -7.81 9.20
N ILE A 611 14.22 -7.08 9.22
CA ILE A 611 14.23 -5.63 9.10
C ILE A 611 14.58 -5.27 7.66
N TYR A 612 13.77 -4.39 7.10
CA TYR A 612 13.86 -3.97 5.70
C TYR A 612 14.35 -2.52 5.58
N ASP A 613 15.09 -2.25 4.52
CA ASP A 613 15.40 -0.89 4.04
C ASP A 613 15.19 -0.88 2.51
N GLU A 614 14.40 0.06 2.00
CA GLU A 614 14.05 0.16 0.58
C GLU A 614 13.59 -1.18 -0.04
N GLY A 615 12.86 -2.00 0.73
CA GLY A 615 12.38 -3.31 0.29
C GLY A 615 13.42 -4.43 0.23
N GLY A 616 14.68 -4.17 0.58
CA GLY A 616 15.71 -5.18 0.80
C GLY A 616 15.85 -5.53 2.27
N ILE A 617 16.14 -6.80 2.59
CA ILE A 617 16.38 -7.23 3.99
C ILE A 617 17.78 -6.81 4.41
N VAL A 618 17.86 -5.96 5.43
CA VAL A 618 19.13 -5.47 5.99
C VAL A 618 19.50 -6.15 7.31
N GLN A 619 18.54 -6.85 7.95
CA GLN A 619 18.80 -7.63 9.15
C GLN A 619 17.75 -8.75 9.24
N GLY A 620 18.15 -9.95 9.62
CA GLY A 620 17.25 -11.04 10.00
C GLY A 620 16.63 -10.80 11.37
N ASN A 621 15.93 -11.80 11.91
CA ASN A 621 15.25 -11.68 13.21
C ASN A 621 16.21 -11.18 14.33
N PRO A 622 16.01 -9.97 14.90
CA PRO A 622 16.88 -9.40 15.91
C PRO A 622 16.77 -10.08 17.28
N SER A 623 15.82 -10.98 17.47
CA SER A 623 15.68 -11.75 18.71
C SER A 623 16.55 -13.01 18.72
N VAL A 624 17.16 -13.40 17.59
CA VAL A 624 17.91 -14.65 17.46
C VAL A 624 19.39 -14.38 17.25
N LYS A 625 20.24 -15.05 17.99
CA LYS A 625 21.71 -14.93 17.89
C LYS A 625 22.27 -15.60 16.63
N ASN A 626 21.74 -15.22 15.47
CA ASN A 626 22.25 -15.66 14.17
C ASN A 626 23.08 -14.55 13.51
N ILE A 627 24.15 -14.92 12.82
CA ILE A 627 24.98 -14.06 11.98
C ILE A 627 25.16 -14.75 10.63
N CYS A 628 24.94 -14.00 9.55
CA CYS A 628 25.31 -14.43 8.20
C CYS A 628 26.60 -13.72 7.80
N LEU A 629 27.67 -14.49 7.55
CA LEU A 629 28.90 -13.92 7.00
C LEU A 629 28.76 -13.76 5.50
N VAL A 630 28.82 -12.53 5.04
CA VAL A 630 28.64 -12.13 3.64
C VAL A 630 29.98 -11.71 3.04
N PHE A 631 30.29 -12.22 1.85
CA PHE A 631 31.50 -11.91 1.10
C PHE A 631 31.13 -11.41 -0.30
N THR A 632 31.48 -10.18 -0.62
CA THR A 632 31.26 -9.60 -1.96
C THR A 632 32.58 -9.50 -2.72
N ALA A 633 32.54 -9.66 -4.05
CA ALA A 633 33.71 -9.45 -4.92
C ALA A 633 33.32 -9.18 -6.37
N ASP A 634 34.09 -8.27 -7.01
CA ASP A 634 34.06 -7.98 -8.44
C ASP A 634 35.36 -8.45 -9.14
N SER A 635 36.51 -7.89 -8.75
CA SER A 635 37.78 -8.04 -9.47
C SER A 635 38.94 -8.51 -8.59
N LEU A 636 38.72 -8.67 -7.30
CA LEU A 636 39.78 -9.01 -6.34
C LEU A 636 39.46 -10.28 -5.56
N ALA A 637 40.39 -11.24 -5.56
CA ALA A 637 40.25 -12.52 -4.88
C ALA A 637 41.37 -12.80 -3.86
N THR A 638 42.08 -11.78 -3.41
CA THR A 638 43.33 -11.95 -2.60
C THR A 638 43.11 -12.62 -1.25
N GLY A 639 41.88 -12.59 -0.70
CA GLY A 639 41.54 -13.26 0.57
C GLY A 639 40.87 -14.63 0.42
N ALA A 640 40.57 -15.07 -0.82
CA ALA A 640 39.74 -16.25 -1.07
C ALA A 640 40.26 -17.49 -0.33
N GLU A 641 41.55 -17.81 -0.42
CA GLU A 641 42.16 -18.95 0.23
C GLU A 641 42.06 -18.89 1.76
N THR A 642 42.34 -17.73 2.33
CA THR A 642 42.24 -17.48 3.76
C THR A 642 40.81 -17.63 4.26
N ILE A 643 39.83 -17.07 3.55
CA ILE A 643 38.41 -17.13 3.90
C ILE A 643 37.93 -18.58 3.83
N ILE A 644 38.11 -19.28 2.69
CA ILE A 644 37.65 -20.64 2.49
C ILE A 644 38.22 -21.58 3.56
N SER A 645 39.55 -21.50 3.80
CA SER A 645 40.21 -22.36 4.80
C SER A 645 39.72 -22.02 6.22
N THR A 646 39.51 -20.75 6.53
CA THR A 646 39.01 -20.32 7.85
C THR A 646 37.57 -20.79 8.08
N LEU A 647 36.68 -20.67 7.10
CA LEU A 647 35.30 -21.15 7.20
C LEU A 647 35.28 -22.68 7.41
N LYS A 648 36.07 -23.40 6.65
CA LYS A 648 36.21 -24.88 6.75
C LYS A 648 36.67 -25.32 8.13
N VAL A 649 37.76 -24.73 8.64
CA VAL A 649 38.32 -25.08 9.96
C VAL A 649 37.33 -24.80 11.09
N ASN A 650 36.50 -23.77 10.95
CA ASN A 650 35.51 -23.41 11.96
C ASN A 650 34.14 -24.12 11.75
N ASN A 651 34.00 -24.93 10.73
CA ASN A 651 32.72 -25.52 10.34
C ASN A 651 31.61 -24.44 10.23
N VAL A 652 31.85 -23.45 9.38
CA VAL A 652 30.94 -22.33 9.10
C VAL A 652 30.66 -22.25 7.61
N LYS A 653 29.44 -22.04 7.22
CA LYS A 653 29.07 -21.69 5.84
C LYS A 653 28.98 -20.18 5.71
N GLY A 654 29.62 -19.64 4.66
CA GLY A 654 29.51 -18.23 4.28
C GLY A 654 28.57 -18.04 3.10
N ALA A 655 28.16 -16.81 2.89
CA ALA A 655 27.36 -16.38 1.74
C ALA A 655 28.22 -15.47 0.83
N PHE A 656 28.39 -15.87 -0.42
CA PHE A 656 29.26 -15.23 -1.38
C PHE A 656 28.43 -14.61 -2.51
N PHE A 657 28.63 -13.32 -2.77
CA PHE A 657 27.92 -12.58 -3.80
C PHE A 657 28.92 -11.99 -4.79
N PHE A 658 28.88 -12.48 -6.02
CA PHE A 658 29.88 -12.18 -7.03
C PHE A 658 29.26 -11.52 -8.26
N THR A 659 30.02 -10.64 -8.90
CA THR A 659 29.65 -10.09 -10.20
C THR A 659 29.87 -11.10 -11.31
N GLY A 660 29.24 -10.92 -12.47
CA GLY A 660 29.49 -11.73 -13.66
C GLY A 660 30.95 -11.68 -14.10
N HIS A 661 31.62 -10.54 -13.87
CA HIS A 661 33.06 -10.40 -14.11
C HIS A 661 33.90 -11.34 -13.22
N PHE A 662 33.55 -11.45 -11.92
CA PHE A 662 34.26 -12.36 -11.00
C PHE A 662 34.10 -13.83 -11.40
N PHE A 663 32.89 -14.26 -11.75
CA PHE A 663 32.63 -15.60 -12.24
C PHE A 663 33.49 -15.97 -13.45
N SER A 664 33.65 -15.03 -14.36
CA SER A 664 34.47 -15.23 -15.58
C SER A 664 35.98 -15.23 -15.29
N THR A 665 36.43 -14.41 -14.33
CA THR A 665 37.87 -14.21 -14.06
C THR A 665 38.42 -15.30 -13.13
N PHE A 666 37.61 -15.78 -12.16
CA PHE A 666 38.07 -16.70 -11.13
C PHE A 666 37.27 -18.01 -11.06
N PRO A 667 37.04 -18.73 -12.20
CA PRO A 667 36.17 -19.90 -12.25
C PRO A 667 36.58 -21.01 -11.28
N GLY A 668 37.89 -21.20 -11.03
CA GLY A 668 38.41 -22.21 -10.10
C GLY A 668 38.08 -21.88 -8.63
N ILE A 669 38.10 -20.62 -8.25
CA ILE A 669 37.73 -20.18 -6.89
C ILE A 669 36.21 -20.34 -6.70
N VAL A 670 35.41 -19.91 -7.66
CA VAL A 670 33.96 -20.08 -7.62
C VAL A 670 33.59 -21.56 -7.47
N LYS A 671 34.13 -22.40 -8.34
CA LYS A 671 33.84 -23.84 -8.29
C LYS A 671 34.16 -24.43 -6.90
N ARG A 672 35.26 -24.05 -6.30
CA ARG A 672 35.66 -24.54 -4.99
C ARG A 672 34.73 -24.06 -3.87
N ILE A 673 34.30 -22.80 -3.91
CA ILE A 673 33.33 -22.26 -2.93
C ILE A 673 32.00 -23.01 -3.03
N VAL A 674 31.57 -23.30 -4.24
CA VAL A 674 30.33 -24.09 -4.48
C VAL A 674 30.49 -25.54 -4.03
N ASP A 675 31.58 -26.17 -4.39
CA ASP A 675 31.88 -27.58 -4.01
C ASP A 675 32.01 -27.75 -2.48
N ASP A 676 32.51 -26.73 -1.77
CA ASP A 676 32.55 -26.70 -0.30
C ASP A 676 31.17 -26.41 0.34
N GLY A 677 30.13 -26.25 -0.47
CA GLY A 677 28.74 -26.08 -0.05
C GLY A 677 28.47 -24.77 0.66
N HIS A 678 29.11 -23.67 0.25
CA HIS A 678 28.78 -22.33 0.65
C HIS A 678 27.61 -21.79 -0.19
N TYR A 679 26.89 -20.82 0.35
CA TYR A 679 25.89 -20.09 -0.44
C TYR A 679 26.62 -19.19 -1.45
N VAL A 680 26.22 -19.23 -2.72
CA VAL A 680 26.77 -18.36 -3.77
C VAL A 680 25.65 -17.74 -4.57
N SER A 681 25.69 -16.43 -4.77
CA SER A 681 24.68 -15.72 -5.54
C SER A 681 25.24 -14.46 -6.24
N CYS A 682 24.33 -13.59 -6.67
CA CYS A 682 24.57 -12.50 -7.61
C CYS A 682 24.90 -11.18 -6.91
N HIS A 683 25.88 -10.43 -7.47
CA HIS A 683 26.20 -9.03 -7.14
C HIS A 683 26.09 -8.14 -8.39
N GLY A 684 25.10 -8.44 -9.29
CA GLY A 684 25.03 -7.86 -10.63
C GLY A 684 26.00 -8.49 -11.61
N PHE A 685 25.82 -8.23 -12.90
CA PHE A 685 26.78 -8.66 -13.93
C PHE A 685 27.88 -7.63 -14.11
N LYS A 686 27.53 -6.34 -14.27
CA LYS A 686 28.42 -5.25 -14.62
C LYS A 686 29.00 -4.44 -13.46
N HIS A 687 28.56 -4.71 -12.22
CA HIS A 687 28.93 -3.90 -11.04
C HIS A 687 28.70 -2.41 -11.22
N GLN A 688 27.54 -2.02 -11.73
CA GLN A 688 27.20 -0.63 -11.99
C GLN A 688 26.48 0.02 -10.80
N VAL A 689 26.66 1.32 -10.61
CA VAL A 689 25.93 2.10 -9.59
C VAL A 689 24.48 2.22 -10.03
N LEU A 690 23.55 1.90 -9.13
CA LEU A 690 22.11 1.89 -9.41
C LEU A 690 21.41 3.22 -9.09
N CYS A 691 21.89 3.95 -8.08
CA CYS A 691 21.34 5.25 -7.66
C CYS A 691 22.45 6.30 -7.56
N PRO A 692 22.16 7.60 -7.76
CA PRO A 692 23.08 8.67 -7.39
C PRO A 692 23.41 8.61 -5.89
N TRP A 693 24.63 9.00 -5.54
CA TRP A 693 25.09 8.99 -4.14
C TRP A 693 24.41 10.04 -3.25
N ASP A 694 23.92 11.08 -3.85
CA ASP A 694 23.28 12.24 -3.22
C ASP A 694 21.76 12.21 -3.30
N ASN A 695 21.20 11.31 -4.13
CA ASN A 695 19.75 11.14 -4.26
C ASN A 695 19.40 9.67 -4.51
N ARG A 696 19.08 8.95 -3.45
CA ARG A 696 18.74 7.53 -3.49
C ARG A 696 17.41 7.24 -4.22
N ASP A 697 16.50 8.21 -4.29
CA ASP A 697 15.17 8.03 -4.88
C ASP A 697 15.18 7.96 -6.41
N THR A 698 16.29 8.35 -7.04
CA THR A 698 16.44 8.32 -8.50
C THR A 698 17.19 7.06 -8.92
N SER A 699 16.73 6.40 -10.00
CA SER A 699 17.47 5.32 -10.64
C SER A 699 18.39 5.84 -11.75
N LEU A 700 19.62 5.31 -11.81
CA LEU A 700 20.59 5.54 -12.88
C LEU A 700 20.48 4.51 -14.01
N VAL A 701 19.61 3.52 -13.84
CA VAL A 701 19.37 2.46 -14.82
C VAL A 701 17.89 2.37 -15.11
N THR A 702 17.53 1.97 -16.32
CA THR A 702 16.15 1.64 -16.65
C THR A 702 15.79 0.26 -16.12
N HIS A 703 14.49 -0.02 -16.01
CA HIS A 703 13.96 -1.33 -15.68
C HIS A 703 14.56 -2.45 -16.55
N ASP A 704 14.55 -2.26 -17.89
CA ASP A 704 15.03 -3.27 -18.83
C ASP A 704 16.54 -3.52 -18.71
N GLU A 705 17.33 -2.48 -18.45
CA GLU A 705 18.77 -2.60 -18.21
C GLU A 705 19.06 -3.39 -16.94
N PHE A 706 18.33 -3.11 -15.85
CA PHE A 706 18.44 -3.82 -14.58
C PHE A 706 18.07 -5.31 -14.73
N ILE A 707 16.93 -5.59 -15.34
CA ILE A 707 16.45 -6.96 -15.60
C ILE A 707 17.45 -7.72 -16.50
N ALA A 708 17.98 -7.08 -17.54
CA ALA A 708 18.97 -7.69 -18.43
C ALA A 708 20.28 -8.01 -17.72
N ASP A 709 20.77 -7.12 -16.85
CA ASP A 709 21.99 -7.31 -16.07
C ASP A 709 21.87 -8.52 -15.13
N LEU A 710 20.77 -8.64 -14.40
CA LEU A 710 20.52 -9.79 -13.51
C LEU A 710 20.36 -11.11 -14.30
N LYS A 711 19.62 -11.11 -15.40
CA LYS A 711 19.50 -12.30 -16.25
C LYS A 711 20.86 -12.75 -16.79
N GLN A 712 21.71 -11.81 -17.20
CA GLN A 712 23.06 -12.11 -17.67
C GLN A 712 23.94 -12.66 -16.54
N ALA A 713 23.83 -12.12 -15.33
CA ALA A 713 24.54 -12.63 -14.17
C ALA A 713 24.19 -14.10 -13.90
N TYR A 714 22.89 -14.43 -13.82
CA TYR A 714 22.45 -15.80 -13.59
C TYR A 714 22.81 -16.75 -14.75
N ALA A 715 22.80 -16.28 -16.00
CA ALA A 715 23.28 -17.07 -17.13
C ALA A 715 24.77 -17.45 -16.97
N THR A 716 25.59 -16.55 -16.40
CA THR A 716 27.00 -16.81 -16.09
C THR A 716 27.18 -17.78 -14.90
N MET A 717 26.21 -17.81 -13.99
CA MET A 717 26.21 -18.67 -12.79
C MET A 717 25.68 -20.07 -13.07
N ALA A 718 24.86 -20.25 -14.10
CA ALA A 718 24.21 -21.52 -14.45
C ALA A 718 25.19 -22.73 -14.62
N PRO A 719 26.41 -22.57 -15.20
CA PRO A 719 27.39 -23.68 -15.28
C PRO A 719 27.83 -24.24 -13.92
N TYR A 720 27.61 -23.46 -12.83
CA TYR A 720 27.94 -23.91 -11.46
C TYR A 720 26.72 -24.50 -10.73
N GLY A 721 25.58 -24.65 -11.44
CA GLY A 721 24.33 -25.12 -10.85
C GLY A 721 23.60 -24.08 -10.02
N ILE A 722 23.96 -22.80 -10.15
CA ILE A 722 23.34 -21.68 -9.44
C ILE A 722 22.23 -21.11 -10.31
N THR A 723 21.01 -21.10 -9.78
CA THR A 723 19.81 -20.59 -10.45
C THR A 723 19.05 -19.67 -9.51
N PRO A 724 18.10 -18.84 -10.02
CA PRO A 724 17.26 -18.04 -9.15
C PRO A 724 16.50 -18.84 -8.09
N GLU A 725 16.11 -20.06 -8.42
CA GLU A 725 15.35 -20.92 -7.53
C GLU A 725 16.17 -21.40 -6.32
N ASN A 726 17.46 -21.72 -6.51
CA ASN A 726 18.32 -22.21 -5.41
C ASN A 726 19.23 -21.15 -4.81
N SER A 727 19.26 -19.96 -5.39
CA SER A 727 20.03 -18.81 -4.93
C SER A 727 19.27 -17.49 -5.18
N PRO A 728 18.11 -17.30 -4.53
CA PRO A 728 17.22 -16.18 -4.83
C PRO A 728 17.63 -14.85 -4.19
N TYR A 729 18.67 -14.80 -3.39
CA TYR A 729 19.11 -13.56 -2.75
C TYR A 729 20.11 -12.81 -3.63
N PHE A 730 19.93 -11.50 -3.72
CA PHE A 730 20.75 -10.59 -4.51
C PHE A 730 21.27 -9.45 -3.63
N ILE A 731 22.56 -9.14 -3.71
CA ILE A 731 23.14 -7.93 -3.14
C ILE A 731 23.42 -6.97 -4.28
N PRO A 732 22.82 -5.76 -4.27
CA PRO A 732 23.08 -4.74 -5.27
C PRO A 732 24.55 -4.29 -5.26
N PRO A 733 25.16 -3.97 -6.42
CA PRO A 733 26.47 -3.40 -6.49
C PRO A 733 26.61 -2.15 -5.59
N TYR A 734 27.76 -2.02 -4.94
CA TYR A 734 28.05 -0.96 -3.95
C TYR A 734 27.08 -0.93 -2.76
N GLU A 735 26.25 -1.95 -2.57
CA GLU A 735 25.25 -2.03 -1.50
C GLU A 735 24.28 -0.83 -1.52
N TRP A 736 24.14 -0.19 -2.69
CA TRP A 736 23.39 1.05 -2.87
C TRP A 736 22.29 0.90 -3.92
N TYR A 737 21.03 0.99 -3.48
CA TYR A 737 19.83 0.72 -4.26
C TYR A 737 18.64 1.48 -3.67
N ASN A 738 17.52 1.49 -4.37
CA ASN A 738 16.24 2.00 -3.87
C ASN A 738 15.11 0.98 -4.02
N ALA A 739 13.92 1.36 -3.58
CA ALA A 739 12.76 0.48 -3.57
C ALA A 739 12.31 0.02 -4.97
N CYS A 740 12.57 0.82 -6.04
CA CYS A 740 12.32 0.38 -7.41
C CYS A 740 13.17 -0.84 -7.77
N HIS A 741 14.48 -0.81 -7.46
CA HIS A 741 15.38 -1.92 -7.73
C HIS A 741 15.01 -3.18 -6.94
N ALA A 742 14.58 -3.02 -5.68
CA ALA A 742 14.08 -4.14 -4.89
C ALA A 742 12.77 -4.71 -5.48
N SER A 743 11.89 -3.85 -5.99
CA SER A 743 10.67 -4.26 -6.70
C SER A 743 10.99 -5.01 -7.99
N TRP A 744 11.90 -4.48 -8.82
CA TRP A 744 12.31 -5.12 -10.08
C TRP A 744 13.04 -6.46 -9.86
N ALA A 745 13.83 -6.58 -8.78
CA ALA A 745 14.42 -7.85 -8.40
C ALA A 745 13.34 -8.89 -8.03
N ARG A 746 12.30 -8.48 -7.31
CA ARG A 746 11.16 -9.36 -6.98
C ARG A 746 10.40 -9.84 -8.20
N GLU A 747 10.30 -9.04 -9.27
CA GLU A 747 9.70 -9.49 -10.53
C GLU A 747 10.43 -10.71 -11.12
N LEU A 748 11.71 -10.85 -10.81
CA LEU A 748 12.52 -12.01 -11.19
C LEU A 748 12.56 -13.10 -10.10
N GLY A 749 11.74 -13.02 -9.05
CA GLY A 749 11.76 -13.96 -7.92
C GLY A 749 12.95 -13.78 -6.99
N LEU A 750 13.66 -12.65 -7.09
CA LEU A 750 14.83 -12.38 -6.25
C LEU A 750 14.47 -11.49 -5.07
N GLN A 751 15.06 -11.77 -3.93
CA GLN A 751 15.00 -10.92 -2.75
C GLN A 751 16.32 -10.16 -2.58
N VAL A 752 16.24 -8.84 -2.56
CA VAL A 752 17.39 -8.00 -2.20
C VAL A 752 17.71 -8.23 -0.72
N ILE A 753 18.98 -8.49 -0.42
CA ILE A 753 19.53 -8.41 0.93
C ILE A 753 20.71 -7.42 0.93
N ASN A 754 21.06 -6.92 2.11
CA ASN A 754 22.20 -6.02 2.27
C ASN A 754 22.87 -6.26 3.62
N TYR A 755 24.07 -5.68 3.81
CA TYR A 755 24.71 -5.73 5.12
C TYR A 755 23.89 -4.97 6.16
N THR A 756 23.97 -5.43 7.42
CA THR A 756 23.33 -4.71 8.53
C THR A 756 24.16 -3.50 8.91
N PRO A 757 23.58 -2.28 8.88
CA PRO A 757 24.27 -1.06 9.30
C PRO A 757 24.78 -1.12 10.76
N GLY A 758 25.76 -0.27 11.06
CA GLY A 758 26.26 -0.06 12.42
C GLY A 758 27.66 -0.59 12.68
N THR A 759 27.97 -1.82 12.29
CA THR A 759 29.31 -2.43 12.54
C THR A 759 30.41 -1.82 11.71
N GLN A 760 30.09 -1.25 10.55
CA GLN A 760 31.01 -0.73 9.54
C GLN A 760 32.04 -1.78 9.06
N SER A 761 31.75 -3.07 9.17
CA SER A 761 32.62 -4.15 8.72
C SER A 761 32.92 -4.09 7.23
N ASN A 762 31.96 -3.59 6.43
CA ASN A 762 32.08 -3.37 4.99
C ASN A 762 33.13 -2.30 4.61
N ASN A 763 33.67 -1.50 5.55
CA ASN A 763 34.71 -0.52 5.26
C ASN A 763 36.12 -1.14 5.11
N ASP A 764 36.21 -2.45 5.07
CA ASP A 764 37.46 -3.18 4.86
C ASP A 764 38.03 -3.02 3.43
N TYR A 765 37.27 -2.45 2.48
CA TYR A 765 37.78 -2.03 1.16
C TYR A 765 38.68 -0.81 1.20
N THR A 766 38.68 -0.04 2.29
CA THR A 766 39.46 1.21 2.39
C THR A 766 40.97 0.93 2.52
N TRP A 767 41.85 1.87 2.09
CA TRP A 767 43.30 1.73 2.10
C TRP A 767 44.03 2.95 2.66
N VAL A 768 45.30 2.81 2.98
CA VAL A 768 46.15 3.88 3.48
C VAL A 768 46.21 5.03 2.48
N GLY A 769 45.89 6.23 2.94
CA GLY A 769 45.81 7.44 2.11
C GLY A 769 44.38 7.95 1.90
N LEU A 770 43.36 7.15 2.15
CA LEU A 770 42.01 7.65 2.21
C LEU A 770 41.71 8.37 3.54
N LYS A 771 41.03 9.52 3.48
CA LYS A 771 40.58 10.28 4.67
C LYS A 771 39.84 9.41 5.70
N TYR A 772 39.14 8.41 5.22
CA TYR A 772 38.28 7.50 6.02
C TYR A 772 38.84 6.06 6.07
N TYR A 773 40.18 5.89 5.91
CA TYR A 773 40.81 4.58 6.06
C TYR A 773 40.50 3.96 7.43
N ARG A 774 40.16 2.69 7.40
CA ARG A 774 39.85 1.88 8.58
C ARG A 774 40.74 0.63 8.58
N ASP A 775 41.73 0.59 9.48
CA ASP A 775 42.57 -0.59 9.63
C ASP A 775 41.87 -1.76 10.33
N ASN A 776 42.48 -2.91 10.37
CA ASN A 776 41.90 -4.11 10.95
C ASN A 776 41.57 -3.96 12.45
N GLN A 777 42.41 -3.21 13.21
CA GLN A 777 42.14 -2.97 14.63
C GLN A 777 40.94 -2.05 14.82
N TRP A 778 40.79 -1.05 13.97
CA TRP A 778 39.63 -0.18 14.01
C TRP A 778 38.35 -0.95 13.68
N LEU A 779 38.37 -1.75 12.61
CA LEU A 779 37.20 -2.59 12.21
C LEU A 779 36.82 -3.58 13.31
N TRP A 780 37.84 -4.24 13.90
CA TRP A 780 37.61 -5.13 15.03
C TRP A 780 36.91 -4.42 16.20
N ASN A 781 37.44 -3.26 16.59
CA ASN A 781 36.86 -2.48 17.68
C ASN A 781 35.45 -2.01 17.37
N SER A 782 35.19 -1.59 16.13
CA SER A 782 33.85 -1.19 15.67
C SER A 782 32.85 -2.32 15.81
N ILE A 783 33.16 -3.51 15.30
CA ILE A 783 32.28 -4.70 15.42
C ILE A 783 32.05 -5.06 16.89
N MET A 784 33.09 -5.10 17.71
CA MET A 784 32.99 -5.53 19.11
C MET A 784 32.27 -4.51 19.99
N ASN A 785 32.41 -3.21 19.70
CA ASN A 785 31.70 -2.15 20.41
C ASN A 785 30.21 -2.14 20.05
N TRP A 786 29.90 -2.33 18.77
CA TRP A 786 28.52 -2.43 18.29
C TRP A 786 27.83 -3.65 18.95
N GLU A 787 28.50 -4.81 18.93
CA GLU A 787 27.98 -6.03 19.54
C GLU A 787 27.69 -5.87 21.04
N LYS A 788 28.53 -5.13 21.75
CA LYS A 788 28.34 -4.85 23.18
C LYS A 788 27.12 -3.95 23.45
N GLN A 789 26.83 -3.00 22.55
CA GLN A 789 25.79 -1.98 22.74
C GLN A 789 24.46 -2.42 22.18
N HIS A 790 24.47 -3.10 21.04
CA HIS A 790 23.27 -3.36 20.20
C HIS A 790 23.08 -4.83 19.86
N THR A 791 24.00 -5.74 20.23
CA THR A 791 24.09 -7.13 19.79
C THR A 791 24.41 -7.27 18.28
N LEU A 792 24.66 -8.50 17.83
CA LEU A 792 24.75 -8.84 16.38
C LEU A 792 23.66 -9.84 15.98
N ASN A 793 22.57 -9.87 16.69
CA ASN A 793 21.45 -10.75 16.37
C ASN A 793 20.89 -10.41 14.97
N GLY A 794 20.74 -11.41 14.14
CA GLY A 794 20.21 -11.23 12.79
C GLY A 794 21.13 -10.50 11.80
N HIS A 795 22.38 -10.23 12.14
CA HIS A 795 23.25 -9.40 11.30
C HIS A 795 23.78 -10.13 10.06
N PHE A 796 23.67 -9.47 8.92
CA PHE A 796 24.47 -9.75 7.72
C PHE A 796 25.80 -8.99 7.88
N LEU A 797 26.83 -9.70 8.29
CA LEU A 797 28.17 -9.15 8.56
C LEU A 797 29.03 -9.26 7.30
N MET A 798 29.16 -8.18 6.58
CA MET A 798 29.81 -8.16 5.26
C MET A 798 31.30 -7.83 5.37
N VAL A 799 32.09 -8.55 4.59
CA VAL A 799 33.55 -8.39 4.39
C VAL A 799 33.86 -8.65 2.91
N HIS A 800 34.74 -7.89 2.31
CA HIS A 800 35.17 -8.13 0.92
C HIS A 800 36.09 -9.34 0.78
N LEU A 801 35.93 -10.11 -0.28
CA LEU A 801 36.75 -11.28 -0.57
C LEU A 801 38.23 -10.91 -0.86
N GLY A 802 38.42 -9.72 -1.38
CA GLY A 802 39.74 -9.20 -1.74
C GLY A 802 40.03 -7.82 -1.15
N LYS A 803 41.27 -7.41 -1.19
CA LYS A 803 41.70 -6.07 -0.74
C LYS A 803 42.45 -5.34 -1.85
N ASP A 804 42.36 -4.03 -1.86
CA ASP A 804 43.25 -3.17 -2.68
C ASP A 804 44.72 -3.39 -2.29
N SER A 805 45.61 -3.33 -3.26
CA SER A 805 47.05 -3.50 -3.06
C SER A 805 47.64 -2.51 -2.07
N ARG A 806 47.08 -1.31 -1.96
CA ARG A 806 47.48 -0.24 -1.02
C ARG A 806 47.03 -0.51 0.43
N ARG A 807 46.15 -1.48 0.66
CA ARG A 807 45.79 -1.90 2.01
C ARG A 807 46.79 -2.94 2.49
N PRO A 808 47.50 -2.71 3.64
CA PRO A 808 48.55 -3.62 4.10
C PRO A 808 48.03 -5.02 4.42
N LYS A 809 46.90 -5.12 5.17
CA LYS A 809 46.30 -6.39 5.59
C LYS A 809 44.81 -6.38 5.30
N GLY A 810 44.28 -7.49 4.74
CA GLY A 810 42.85 -7.69 4.59
C GLY A 810 42.18 -7.96 5.94
N PHE A 811 40.92 -7.56 6.11
CA PHE A 811 40.22 -7.88 7.35
C PHE A 811 39.93 -9.39 7.47
N TYR A 812 39.89 -10.09 6.37
CA TYR A 812 39.80 -11.55 6.34
C TYR A 812 40.93 -12.26 7.13
N ASP A 813 42.06 -11.62 7.43
CA ASP A 813 43.12 -12.14 8.29
C ASP A 813 42.66 -12.24 9.77
N GLU A 814 41.67 -11.44 10.18
CA GLU A 814 41.07 -11.45 11.51
C GLU A 814 39.85 -12.38 11.62
N LEU A 815 39.40 -12.97 10.50
CA LEU A 815 38.14 -13.74 10.42
C LEU A 815 38.13 -14.94 11.36
N GLN A 816 39.26 -15.65 11.46
CA GLN A 816 39.43 -16.79 12.39
C GLN A 816 39.17 -16.39 13.84
N LYS A 817 39.72 -15.24 14.25
CA LYS A 817 39.58 -14.70 15.60
C LYS A 817 38.14 -14.22 15.82
N LEU A 818 37.54 -13.57 14.81
CA LEU A 818 36.19 -13.07 14.85
C LEU A 818 35.16 -14.20 15.05
N ILE A 819 35.23 -15.24 14.22
CA ILE A 819 34.34 -16.39 14.31
C ILE A 819 34.44 -17.08 15.69
N LYS A 820 35.66 -17.34 16.17
CA LYS A 820 35.85 -17.94 17.49
C LYS A 820 35.30 -17.10 18.61
N THR A 821 35.48 -15.76 18.56
CA THR A 821 34.98 -14.84 19.56
C THR A 821 33.46 -14.82 19.58
N LEU A 822 32.81 -14.73 18.42
CA LEU A 822 31.37 -14.66 18.34
C LEU A 822 30.71 -16.00 18.70
N LYS A 823 31.26 -17.14 18.28
CA LYS A 823 30.81 -18.47 18.74
C LYS A 823 30.88 -18.59 20.26
N LYS A 824 31.96 -18.12 20.89
CA LYS A 824 32.09 -18.12 22.37
C LYS A 824 31.01 -17.24 23.04
N ARG A 825 30.48 -16.24 22.35
CA ARG A 825 29.39 -15.38 22.83
C ARG A 825 27.98 -15.94 22.51
N GLY A 826 27.93 -17.15 21.93
CA GLY A 826 26.69 -17.87 21.66
C GLY A 826 26.02 -17.55 20.32
N TYR A 827 26.75 -16.93 19.38
CA TYR A 827 26.24 -16.70 18.05
C TYR A 827 26.36 -17.94 17.17
N ASN A 828 25.32 -18.20 16.37
CA ASN A 828 25.30 -19.19 15.29
C ASN A 828 25.64 -18.51 13.97
N PHE A 829 26.36 -19.22 13.10
CA PHE A 829 26.65 -18.75 11.75
C PHE A 829 25.75 -19.52 10.78
N VAL A 830 24.93 -18.79 10.00
CA VAL A 830 23.85 -19.34 9.16
C VAL A 830 23.93 -18.80 7.73
N THR A 831 23.27 -19.48 6.78
CA THR A 831 23.11 -19.00 5.40
C THR A 831 22.00 -17.93 5.30
N PRO A 832 21.88 -17.22 4.17
CA PRO A 832 20.80 -16.24 3.97
C PRO A 832 19.40 -16.82 4.17
N GLU A 833 19.12 -18.03 3.67
CA GLU A 833 17.84 -18.70 3.83
C GLU A 833 17.53 -18.96 5.31
N GLN A 834 18.52 -19.48 6.05
CA GLN A 834 18.39 -19.73 7.49
C GLN A 834 18.29 -18.44 8.29
N MET A 835 18.89 -17.35 7.80
CA MET A 835 18.85 -16.04 8.44
C MET A 835 17.48 -15.40 8.32
N THR A 836 16.93 -15.38 7.12
CA THR A 836 15.67 -14.68 6.83
C THR A 836 14.45 -15.49 7.22
N GLY A 837 14.58 -16.83 7.27
CA GLY A 837 13.45 -17.74 7.45
C GLY A 837 12.46 -17.69 6.28
N LEU A 838 12.73 -16.91 5.25
CA LEU A 838 11.89 -16.87 4.06
C LEU A 838 12.19 -18.12 3.22
N HIS A 839 11.20 -18.96 3.06
CA HIS A 839 11.20 -19.96 2.00
C HIS A 839 10.78 -19.23 0.71
N LEU A 840 11.75 -18.57 0.06
CA LEU A 840 11.58 -18.11 -1.31
C LEU A 840 11.48 -19.42 -2.12
N ALA A 841 10.26 -19.80 -2.45
CA ALA A 841 9.96 -21.18 -2.81
C ALA A 841 10.60 -21.60 -4.13
N HIS A 842 11.10 -22.79 -4.10
CA HIS A 842 11.61 -23.55 -5.24
C HIS A 842 10.48 -24.09 -6.12
#